data_170567f596da4fd401facb80db12a380
#
_entry.id   170567f596da4fd401facb80db12a380
#
_cell.length_a   1.000
_cell.length_b   1.000
_cell.length_c   1.000
_cell.angle_alpha   90.00
_cell.angle_beta   90.00
_cell.angle_gamma   90.00
#
_symmetry.space_group_name_H-M   'P 1'
#
loop_
_entity.id
_entity.type
_entity.pdbx_description
1 polymer ?
#
loop_
_entity_poly.entity_id
_entity_poly.type
_entity_poly.pdbx_seq_one_letter_code
_entity_poly.pdbx_strand_id
1 'polypeptide(L)'
;MPLPRLSADTRDGREEAHRYQRRGVMRSSCIPAGLAPLLLGAVLLALACSVGVGQALAACELHSRGGTITRVVHIQLDNVHLRRDNPNVPSDLEQMPHLRSFLQRDGIIASNHQTSPLAQRAPDTLTILTGLFGDRMGVPIGDSSAAFRGDGSIGFAGALAYWTATGSDGKPLMLADTGKMAPAPWVPFTRAGCDVGAFAVTGLTLQQLGPDVATVLGASDARAAAGDPKQARADLLGIAIHCARGSLLCGNVHARPDPLPDEPGGYAGFAALFGDRHVQPVISPNGPVTDLGGDVIADDAGHSGFPGPSETTATQSLGYAAAMLEAGVPVVYVAIGDAHKPPAAAARRRSYGPGERDHVARLADDDAAFKAFIERLAVSGINTGNTLFIVVPTGNDRFFGGPPSPPACDGRTQPCSYRSIGAIDAALDRLLATERRNVTAFDIQSSSAPPFYIHGNPASTDPLTRVFSQDVGKLSALNPLTGRTDRLAAMLADRAQMQLMHMITASPARTPNLIMFGDPAYIYRASASRADCAAPPACIAIDSDVSWVGGDIQQVLAGSWFGMAGPGVAHLGETAAIPSHHADLRPTMLALVGLTDRYVHDGVVLVDMLESNALPTELASGRDAYAGLARAYKSLNDPLGQLSRNSLALATGAIQAGDTSYQRYLDAIGAITDRRDALAREINAQLDGTAFAHRSINAASARALVGRAEALINAVEDLAGSSLAPAVRPWKAASDAH
;
A
#
# COMPACT_ATOMS: atom_id res chain seq x y z
N MET A 1 -7.11 -19.27 52.48
CA MET A 1 -7.71 -20.59 52.68
C MET A 1 -7.67 -21.33 51.37
N PRO A 2 -7.23 -22.59 51.36
CA PRO A 2 -6.46 -23.17 50.28
C PRO A 2 -7.27 -24.05 49.32
N LEU A 3 -6.61 -24.31 48.17
CA LEU A 3 -6.92 -25.33 47.16
C LEU A 3 -7.15 -26.75 47.74
N PRO A 4 -7.70 -27.66 46.96
CA PRO A 4 -7.05 -28.96 46.87
C PRO A 4 -6.68 -29.41 45.44
N ARG A 5 -5.49 -30.01 45.39
CA ARG A 5 -4.99 -30.91 44.35
C ARG A 5 -5.66 -32.28 44.48
N LEU A 6 -5.80 -32.97 43.31
CA LEU A 6 -5.79 -34.43 43.19
C LEU A 6 -5.32 -34.72 41.76
N SER A 7 -4.19 -35.23 41.55
CA SER A 7 -3.51 -36.53 41.60
C SER A 7 -3.94 -37.48 40.45
N ALA A 8 -2.92 -37.89 39.74
CA ALA A 8 -2.88 -38.85 38.62
C ALA A 8 -3.42 -40.25 38.98
N ASP A 9 -3.89 -40.96 37.96
CA ASP A 9 -3.69 -42.40 37.93
C ASP A 9 -3.57 -42.91 36.49
N THR A 10 -2.60 -43.78 36.34
CA THR A 10 -2.13 -44.53 35.17
C THR A 10 -2.92 -45.82 35.01
N ARG A 11 -3.10 -46.26 33.74
CA ARG A 11 -3.08 -47.67 33.30
C ARG A 11 -3.35 -47.76 31.78
N ASP A 12 -2.36 -48.12 31.06
CA ASP A 12 -1.98 -49.41 30.46
C ASP A 12 -3.09 -50.17 29.73
N GLY A 13 -2.89 -50.46 28.44
CA GLY A 13 -3.73 -51.33 27.57
C GLY A 13 -3.11 -51.50 26.19
N ARG A 14 -2.29 -52.55 26.12
CA ARG A 14 -1.63 -53.09 24.89
C ARG A 14 -2.60 -53.75 23.92
N GLU A 15 -2.07 -53.82 22.66
CA GLU A 15 -2.24 -54.90 21.68
C GLU A 15 -3.52 -54.88 20.80
N GLU A 16 -3.31 -54.65 19.51
CA GLU A 16 -3.41 -55.78 18.56
C GLU A 16 -2.87 -55.42 17.17
N ALA A 17 -1.93 -56.24 16.74
CA ALA A 17 -1.34 -56.23 15.42
C ALA A 17 -2.15 -57.14 14.46
N HIS A 18 -2.36 -56.74 13.23
CA HIS A 18 -2.64 -57.68 12.14
C HIS A 18 -1.85 -57.38 10.89
N ARG A 19 -1.05 -58.38 10.54
CA ARG A 19 -0.22 -58.55 9.37
C ARG A 19 -1.05 -58.58 8.08
N TYR A 20 -0.47 -58.05 6.99
CA TYR A 20 -0.56 -58.80 5.71
C TYR A 20 0.77 -58.71 4.95
N GLN A 21 1.18 -59.89 4.44
CA GLN A 21 2.44 -60.27 3.86
C GLN A 21 2.57 -59.89 2.38
N ARG A 22 3.79 -59.54 2.00
CA ARG A 22 4.70 -60.06 0.96
C ARG A 22 4.16 -60.52 -0.41
N ARG A 23 4.84 -59.97 -1.43
CA ARG A 23 5.44 -60.62 -2.63
C ARG A 23 6.05 -59.51 -3.48
N GLY A 24 7.22 -59.60 -4.12
CA GLY A 24 8.15 -60.67 -4.38
C GLY A 24 9.41 -60.06 -5.00
N VAL A 25 10.51 -60.65 -4.63
CA VAL A 25 11.87 -60.35 -5.11
C VAL A 25 12.08 -60.99 -6.46
N MET A 26 12.63 -60.29 -7.45
CA MET A 26 13.39 -60.94 -8.55
C MET A 26 14.83 -60.40 -8.52
N ARG A 27 15.69 -61.28 -8.05
CA ARG A 27 17.13 -61.22 -8.29
C ARG A 27 17.40 -61.79 -9.69
N SER A 28 18.24 -61.07 -10.46
CA SER A 28 18.93 -61.68 -11.56
C SER A 28 20.41 -61.50 -11.36
N SER A 29 21.06 -62.57 -11.06
CA SER A 29 22.51 -62.73 -10.97
C SER A 29 23.09 -62.96 -12.37
N CYS A 30 24.18 -62.26 -12.71
CA CYS A 30 25.10 -62.75 -13.74
C CYS A 30 26.52 -62.64 -13.23
N ILE A 31 27.20 -63.77 -13.23
CA ILE A 31 28.58 -64.03 -12.89
C ILE A 31 29.48 -63.83 -14.14
N PRO A 32 30.77 -63.67 -14.02
CA PRO A 32 31.61 -62.91 -14.94
C PRO A 32 32.44 -63.81 -15.89
N ALA A 33 32.90 -63.21 -16.96
CA ALA A 33 34.10 -63.74 -17.66
C ALA A 33 34.78 -62.64 -18.51
N GLY A 34 36.11 -62.52 -18.37
CA GLY A 34 36.96 -62.01 -19.44
C GLY A 34 37.80 -60.78 -19.10
N LEU A 35 39.05 -61.03 -18.75
CA LEU A 35 40.15 -60.07 -18.51
C LEU A 35 40.64 -59.38 -19.78
N ALA A 36 40.92 -58.08 -19.60
CA ALA A 36 41.99 -57.22 -20.16
C ALA A 36 41.86 -56.76 -21.64
N PRO A 37 42.56 -55.66 -22.01
CA PRO A 37 42.90 -54.42 -21.29
C PRO A 37 42.50 -53.15 -22.08
N LEU A 38 42.31 -51.99 -21.44
CA LEU A 38 42.63 -50.70 -22.05
C LEU A 38 42.42 -49.54 -21.04
N LEU A 39 43.52 -49.11 -20.54
CA LEU A 39 43.71 -47.94 -19.64
C LEU A 39 43.50 -46.59 -20.34
N LEU A 40 42.52 -46.44 -21.21
CA LEU A 40 42.25 -45.15 -21.87
C LEU A 40 40.75 -44.73 -21.83
N GLY A 41 39.89 -45.57 -21.29
CA GLY A 41 38.44 -45.24 -21.16
C GLY A 41 38.01 -44.64 -19.84
N ALA A 42 38.84 -44.71 -18.78
CA ALA A 42 38.46 -44.29 -17.43
C ALA A 42 38.60 -42.78 -17.16
N VAL A 43 39.32 -42.04 -17.99
CA VAL A 43 39.48 -40.59 -17.84
C VAL A 43 38.36 -39.79 -18.53
N LEU A 44 37.73 -40.37 -19.57
CA LEU A 44 36.60 -39.76 -20.27
C LEU A 44 35.24 -40.00 -19.62
N LEU A 45 35.10 -41.05 -18.78
CA LEU A 45 33.85 -41.28 -18.01
C LEU A 45 33.84 -40.55 -16.66
N ALA A 46 35.01 -40.14 -16.12
CA ALA A 46 35.09 -39.36 -14.91
C ALA A 46 34.87 -37.86 -15.18
N LEU A 47 35.03 -37.39 -16.43
CA LEU A 47 34.67 -36.01 -16.82
C LEU A 47 33.20 -35.85 -17.22
N ALA A 48 32.43 -36.92 -17.39
CA ALA A 48 31.02 -36.88 -17.73
C ALA A 48 30.08 -36.94 -16.51
N CYS A 49 30.62 -37.22 -15.30
CA CYS A 49 29.82 -37.26 -14.05
C CYS A 49 29.99 -36.03 -13.15
N SER A 50 30.70 -35.01 -13.60
CA SER A 50 30.74 -33.70 -12.96
C SER A 50 29.93 -32.61 -13.70
N VAL A 51 28.94 -33.03 -14.51
CA VAL A 51 27.83 -32.15 -14.79
C VAL A 51 27.07 -32.07 -13.49
N GLY A 52 27.41 -31.06 -12.69
CA GLY A 52 26.63 -30.66 -11.55
C GLY A 52 25.17 -30.62 -12.00
N VAL A 53 24.32 -31.26 -11.23
CA VAL A 53 22.89 -30.98 -11.25
C VAL A 53 22.75 -29.54 -10.77
N GLY A 54 23.12 -28.60 -11.62
CA GLY A 54 22.54 -27.30 -11.57
C GLY A 54 21.04 -27.58 -11.77
N GLN A 55 20.26 -27.49 -10.72
CA GLN A 55 18.82 -27.34 -10.89
C GLN A 55 18.68 -26.25 -11.94
N ALA A 56 18.23 -26.62 -13.13
CA ALA A 56 17.80 -25.64 -14.09
C ALA A 56 16.70 -24.86 -13.34
N LEU A 57 17.04 -23.65 -12.90
CA LEU A 57 16.09 -22.69 -12.39
C LEU A 57 15.03 -22.64 -13.48
N ALA A 58 13.78 -22.94 -13.16
CA ALA A 58 12.70 -22.84 -14.12
C ALA A 58 12.78 -21.41 -14.69
N ALA A 59 12.80 -21.29 -16.01
CA ALA A 59 12.86 -19.99 -16.64
C ALA A 59 11.64 -19.19 -16.19
N CYS A 60 11.83 -17.91 -15.87
CA CYS A 60 10.73 -16.99 -15.57
C CYS A 60 9.81 -16.91 -16.80
N GLU A 61 8.58 -17.34 -16.66
CA GLU A 61 7.58 -17.36 -17.73
C GLU A 61 6.54 -16.26 -17.46
N LEU A 62 6.87 -15.02 -17.81
CA LEU A 62 5.86 -14.00 -17.99
C LEU A 62 5.13 -14.30 -19.31
N HIS A 63 3.82 -14.48 -19.23
CA HIS A 63 2.98 -14.91 -20.36
C HIS A 63 2.34 -13.72 -21.09
N SER A 64 3.07 -12.59 -21.20
CA SER A 64 2.57 -11.44 -21.96
C SER A 64 2.22 -11.84 -23.39
N ARG A 65 1.15 -11.29 -23.91
CA ARG A 65 0.71 -11.57 -25.27
C ARG A 65 1.78 -11.12 -26.27
N GLY A 66 2.29 -12.08 -27.04
CA GLY A 66 3.44 -11.85 -27.93
C GLY A 66 4.81 -12.01 -27.29
N GLY A 67 4.89 -12.34 -25.97
CA GLY A 67 6.15 -12.63 -25.27
C GLY A 67 7.10 -11.44 -25.14
N THR A 68 6.57 -10.20 -25.28
CA THR A 68 7.37 -8.99 -25.33
C THR A 68 7.80 -8.50 -23.95
N ILE A 69 6.96 -8.65 -22.92
CA ILE A 69 7.31 -8.25 -21.55
C ILE A 69 8.11 -9.36 -20.90
N THR A 70 9.38 -9.09 -20.63
CA THR A 70 10.28 -10.01 -19.94
C THR A 70 10.64 -9.51 -18.53
N ARG A 71 10.29 -8.28 -18.20
CA ARG A 71 10.56 -7.62 -16.90
C ARG A 71 9.45 -6.69 -16.49
N VAL A 72 9.31 -6.51 -15.17
CA VAL A 72 8.45 -5.51 -14.55
C VAL A 72 9.26 -4.67 -13.58
N VAL A 73 9.18 -3.36 -13.71
CA VAL A 73 9.78 -2.39 -12.79
C VAL A 73 8.68 -1.53 -12.19
N HIS A 74 8.48 -1.65 -10.89
CA HIS A 74 7.47 -0.91 -10.16
C HIS A 74 8.14 0.10 -9.23
N ILE A 75 8.01 1.38 -9.54
CA ILE A 75 8.62 2.49 -8.80
C ILE A 75 7.54 3.20 -7.99
N GLN A 76 7.70 3.25 -6.68
CA GLN A 76 6.88 4.04 -5.77
C GLN A 76 7.61 5.33 -5.41
N LEU A 77 6.92 6.45 -5.52
CA LEU A 77 7.44 7.77 -5.16
C LEU A 77 6.70 8.26 -3.91
N ASP A 78 7.40 8.50 -2.82
CA ASP A 78 6.75 9.03 -1.62
C ASP A 78 6.39 10.50 -1.84
N ASN A 79 5.09 10.80 -1.86
CA ASN A 79 4.54 12.15 -1.84
C ASN A 79 4.93 13.06 -3.04
N VAL A 80 5.01 12.55 -4.25
CA VAL A 80 5.29 13.34 -5.48
C VAL A 80 4.00 13.79 -6.14
N HIS A 81 3.79 15.08 -6.27
CA HIS A 81 2.52 15.68 -6.70
C HIS A 81 2.49 16.04 -8.19
N LEU A 82 1.33 15.83 -8.81
CA LEU A 82 1.01 16.42 -10.11
C LEU A 82 0.37 17.82 -9.94
N ARG A 83 -0.31 18.08 -8.82
CA ARG A 83 -0.86 19.40 -8.51
C ARG A 83 0.24 20.39 -8.11
N ARG A 84 -0.04 21.65 -8.25
CA ARG A 84 0.81 22.74 -7.75
C ARG A 84 0.35 23.15 -6.36
N ASP A 85 1.18 22.92 -5.34
CA ASP A 85 0.89 23.34 -3.96
C ASP A 85 1.06 24.85 -3.74
N ASN A 86 1.86 25.49 -4.59
CA ASN A 86 1.90 26.94 -4.77
C ASN A 86 1.63 27.25 -6.25
N PRO A 87 0.64 28.09 -6.60
CA PRO A 87 0.26 28.33 -8.00
C PRO A 87 1.42 28.81 -8.91
N ASN A 88 2.40 29.52 -8.36
CA ASN A 88 3.54 30.05 -9.11
C ASN A 88 4.68 29.02 -9.24
N VAL A 89 4.69 27.98 -8.41
CA VAL A 89 5.73 26.95 -8.40
C VAL A 89 5.23 25.76 -9.22
N PRO A 90 6.02 25.23 -10.17
CA PRO A 90 5.65 24.00 -10.86
C PRO A 90 5.43 22.87 -9.88
N SER A 91 4.54 21.92 -10.22
CA SER A 91 4.35 20.71 -9.43
C SER A 91 5.63 19.89 -9.36
N ASP A 92 5.67 18.91 -8.44
CA ASP A 92 6.85 18.05 -8.29
C ASP A 92 7.15 17.31 -9.59
N LEU A 93 6.12 16.73 -10.23
CA LEU A 93 6.30 16.04 -11.51
C LEU A 93 6.68 17.00 -12.66
N GLU A 94 6.25 18.26 -12.65
CA GLU A 94 6.71 19.27 -13.60
C GLU A 94 8.19 19.65 -13.37
N GLN A 95 8.71 19.41 -12.17
CA GLN A 95 10.11 19.61 -11.80
C GLN A 95 10.98 18.37 -12.06
N MET A 96 10.37 17.27 -12.49
CA MET A 96 11.03 16.02 -12.88
C MET A 96 10.87 15.76 -14.39
N PRO A 97 11.51 16.60 -15.25
CA PRO A 97 11.26 16.58 -16.70
C PRO A 97 11.70 15.30 -17.39
N HIS A 98 12.72 14.58 -16.93
CA HIS A 98 13.14 13.32 -17.53
C HIS A 98 12.12 12.22 -17.26
N LEU A 99 11.64 12.07 -16.01
CA LEU A 99 10.58 11.15 -15.65
C LEU A 99 9.29 11.48 -16.43
N ARG A 100 8.86 12.74 -16.40
CA ARG A 100 7.63 13.16 -17.06
C ARG A 100 7.70 12.93 -18.57
N SER A 101 8.81 13.31 -19.22
CA SER A 101 8.99 13.11 -20.66
C SER A 101 9.06 11.63 -21.05
N PHE A 102 9.69 10.78 -20.23
CA PHE A 102 9.71 9.34 -20.42
C PHE A 102 8.30 8.77 -20.45
N LEU A 103 7.48 9.07 -19.45
CA LEU A 103 6.09 8.59 -19.37
C LEU A 103 5.20 9.16 -20.49
N GLN A 104 5.34 10.45 -20.82
CA GLN A 104 4.54 11.08 -21.87
C GLN A 104 4.88 10.58 -23.27
N ARG A 105 6.15 10.28 -23.56
CA ARG A 105 6.61 9.83 -24.86
C ARG A 105 6.35 8.35 -25.07
N ASP A 106 6.67 7.52 -24.05
CA ASP A 106 6.72 6.07 -24.20
C ASP A 106 5.52 5.37 -23.53
N GLY A 107 4.50 6.13 -23.10
CA GLY A 107 3.36 5.56 -22.39
C GLY A 107 2.27 6.57 -22.02
N ILE A 108 1.91 6.59 -20.73
CA ILE A 108 0.78 7.37 -20.22
C ILE A 108 1.09 7.96 -18.83
N ILE A 109 0.56 9.15 -18.58
CA ILE A 109 0.36 9.72 -17.24
C ILE A 109 -1.15 9.86 -17.03
N ALA A 110 -1.70 9.09 -16.11
CA ALA A 110 -3.10 9.16 -15.73
C ALA A 110 -3.26 10.18 -14.59
N SER A 111 -3.87 11.32 -14.88
CA SER A 111 -4.03 12.42 -13.91
C SER A 111 -5.40 12.44 -13.22
N ASN A 112 -6.35 11.61 -13.65
CA ASN A 112 -7.61 11.35 -12.95
C ASN A 112 -7.52 10.03 -12.16
N HIS A 113 -6.60 10.00 -11.21
CA HIS A 113 -6.28 8.84 -10.41
C HIS A 113 -6.60 9.11 -8.93
N GLN A 114 -7.12 8.12 -8.22
CA GLN A 114 -7.49 8.23 -6.81
C GLN A 114 -6.62 7.31 -5.96
N THR A 115 -6.24 7.84 -4.80
CA THR A 115 -5.56 7.10 -3.72
C THR A 115 -6.55 6.25 -2.92
N SER A 116 -6.07 5.56 -1.89
CA SER A 116 -6.92 5.00 -0.83
C SER A 116 -7.69 6.12 -0.09
N PRO A 117 -8.76 5.81 0.66
CA PRO A 117 -9.65 6.83 1.24
C PRO A 117 -8.95 7.89 2.10
N LEU A 118 -7.88 7.55 2.76
CA LEU A 118 -7.16 8.49 3.62
C LEU A 118 -5.78 8.88 3.07
N ALA A 119 -5.45 8.53 1.83
CA ALA A 119 -4.23 8.96 1.12
C ALA A 119 -2.97 8.92 2.01
N GLN A 120 -2.79 7.83 2.77
CA GLN A 120 -1.60 7.60 3.58
C GLN A 120 -0.77 6.47 3.00
N ARG A 121 0.52 6.49 3.26
CA ARG A 121 1.53 5.64 2.61
C ARG A 121 1.23 4.15 2.73
N ALA A 122 0.84 3.65 3.92
CA ALA A 122 0.58 2.22 4.09
C ALA A 122 -0.67 1.74 3.35
N PRO A 123 -1.87 2.32 3.50
CA PRO A 123 -3.04 1.93 2.72
C PRO A 123 -2.81 2.03 1.21
N ASP A 124 -2.13 3.10 0.75
CA ASP A 124 -1.82 3.28 -0.67
C ASP A 124 -0.93 2.17 -1.20
N THR A 125 0.22 1.94 -0.54
CA THR A 125 1.16 0.88 -0.92
C THR A 125 0.48 -0.48 -0.97
N LEU A 126 -0.29 -0.84 0.07
CA LEU A 126 -0.92 -2.14 0.17
C LEU A 126 -2.05 -2.32 -0.86
N THR A 127 -2.81 -1.27 -1.13
CA THR A 127 -3.82 -1.26 -2.19
C THR A 127 -3.19 -1.44 -3.58
N ILE A 128 -2.08 -0.74 -3.86
CA ILE A 128 -1.32 -0.88 -5.11
C ILE A 128 -0.79 -2.30 -5.28
N LEU A 129 -0.23 -2.87 -4.23
CA LEU A 129 0.39 -4.20 -4.27
C LEU A 129 -0.62 -5.34 -4.39
N THR A 130 -1.82 -5.19 -3.83
CA THR A 130 -2.83 -6.26 -3.77
C THR A 130 -3.97 -6.10 -4.75
N GLY A 131 -4.28 -4.90 -5.19
CA GLY A 131 -5.53 -4.61 -5.93
C GLY A 131 -6.79 -4.72 -5.06
N LEU A 132 -6.64 -4.68 -3.73
CA LEU A 132 -7.72 -4.81 -2.75
C LEU A 132 -7.97 -3.48 -2.03
N PHE A 133 -9.23 -3.24 -1.65
CA PHE A 133 -9.57 -2.16 -0.75
C PHE A 133 -9.22 -2.50 0.71
N GLY A 134 -9.27 -1.50 1.57
CA GLY A 134 -8.81 -1.58 2.94
C GLY A 134 -9.48 -2.65 3.80
N ASP A 135 -10.79 -2.90 3.60
CA ASP A 135 -11.56 -3.92 4.29
C ASP A 135 -11.04 -5.35 3.99
N ARG A 136 -10.53 -5.57 2.79
CA ARG A 136 -10.04 -6.86 2.34
C ARG A 136 -8.54 -7.06 2.49
N MET A 137 -7.76 -5.98 2.49
CA MET A 137 -6.31 -6.11 2.71
C MET A 137 -5.91 -5.88 4.18
N GLY A 138 -6.83 -5.41 5.04
CA GLY A 138 -6.68 -5.38 6.49
C GLY A 138 -6.17 -4.08 7.10
N VAL A 139 -5.73 -3.11 6.31
CA VAL A 139 -5.20 -1.81 6.76
C VAL A 139 -5.92 -0.66 6.05
N PRO A 140 -7.18 -0.36 6.42
CA PRO A 140 -7.98 0.66 5.74
C PRO A 140 -7.68 2.09 6.18
N ILE A 141 -6.99 2.28 7.32
CA ILE A 141 -6.90 3.58 8.00
C ILE A 141 -5.46 3.83 8.42
N GLY A 142 -4.78 4.68 7.69
CA GLY A 142 -3.51 5.28 8.05
C GLY A 142 -2.31 4.34 8.20
N ASP A 143 -1.19 4.93 8.60
CA ASP A 143 0.10 4.24 8.75
C ASP A 143 0.22 3.44 10.06
N SER A 144 -0.84 3.36 10.86
CA SER A 144 -0.94 2.48 12.01
C SER A 144 -2.27 1.73 12.04
N SER A 145 -2.25 0.50 12.49
CA SER A 145 -3.43 -0.32 12.76
C SER A 145 -3.79 -0.18 14.23
N ALA A 146 -4.98 0.34 14.52
CA ALA A 146 -5.50 0.42 15.88
C ALA A 146 -6.55 -0.68 16.12
N ALA A 147 -6.62 -1.19 17.35
CA ALA A 147 -7.63 -2.16 17.72
C ALA A 147 -8.04 -2.04 19.20
N PHE A 148 -9.33 -2.22 19.44
CA PHE A 148 -9.84 -2.39 20.81
C PHE A 148 -9.34 -3.70 21.41
N ARG A 149 -8.85 -3.64 22.65
CA ARG A 149 -8.45 -4.80 23.46
C ARG A 149 -9.62 -5.27 24.31
N GLY A 150 -9.49 -6.48 24.86
CA GLY A 150 -10.52 -7.07 25.71
C GLY A 150 -10.83 -6.31 27.01
N ASP A 151 -9.93 -5.45 27.47
CA ASP A 151 -10.10 -4.54 28.60
C ASP A 151 -10.73 -3.18 28.22
N GLY A 152 -11.05 -2.99 26.94
CA GLY A 152 -11.61 -1.74 26.40
C GLY A 152 -10.59 -0.65 26.10
N SER A 153 -9.29 -0.89 26.32
CA SER A 153 -8.21 -0.02 25.87
C SER A 153 -7.95 -0.18 24.38
N ILE A 154 -7.19 0.75 23.80
CA ILE A 154 -6.81 0.73 22.39
C ILE A 154 -5.32 0.41 22.26
N GLY A 155 -5.01 -0.54 21.38
CA GLY A 155 -3.64 -0.86 21.02
C GLY A 155 -3.34 -0.39 19.61
N PHE A 156 -2.14 0.15 19.40
CA PHE A 156 -1.65 0.55 18.08
C PHE A 156 -0.50 -0.36 17.65
N ALA A 157 -0.42 -0.64 16.35
CA ALA A 157 0.71 -1.32 15.72
C ALA A 157 1.04 -0.59 14.41
N GLY A 158 2.31 -0.58 14.02
CA GLY A 158 2.71 -0.01 12.74
C GLY A 158 2.09 -0.77 11.56
N ALA A 159 1.49 -0.06 10.62
CA ALA A 159 0.94 -0.64 9.40
C ALA A 159 2.00 -0.81 8.29
N LEU A 160 3.09 -0.04 8.39
CA LEU A 160 4.27 -0.18 7.54
C LEU A 160 5.18 -1.28 8.08
N ALA A 161 4.68 -2.53 8.10
CA ALA A 161 5.34 -3.66 8.70
C ALA A 161 5.56 -4.78 7.68
N TYR A 162 6.30 -5.80 8.09
CA TYR A 162 6.48 -7.01 7.30
C TYR A 162 5.14 -7.70 7.03
N TRP A 163 4.98 -8.37 5.87
CA TRP A 163 3.70 -8.94 5.42
C TRP A 163 3.06 -9.91 6.41
N THR A 164 3.88 -10.67 7.14
CA THR A 164 3.42 -11.63 8.14
C THR A 164 3.30 -11.06 9.57
N ALA A 165 3.45 -9.74 9.75
CA ALA A 165 3.31 -9.10 11.04
C ALA A 165 1.89 -9.23 11.62
N THR A 166 1.79 -9.14 12.93
CA THR A 166 0.52 -9.16 13.66
C THR A 166 0.16 -7.77 14.18
N GLY A 167 -1.12 -7.46 14.15
CA GLY A 167 -1.67 -6.26 14.77
C GLY A 167 -1.73 -6.36 16.29
N SER A 168 -2.16 -5.29 16.94
CA SER A 168 -2.33 -5.24 18.41
C SER A 168 -3.44 -6.15 18.95
N ASP A 169 -4.29 -6.69 18.08
CA ASP A 169 -5.32 -7.70 18.38
C ASP A 169 -4.80 -9.14 18.22
N GLY A 170 -3.51 -9.34 17.97
CA GLY A 170 -2.87 -10.65 17.80
C GLY A 170 -3.23 -11.37 16.51
N LYS A 171 -3.98 -10.74 15.61
CA LYS A 171 -4.31 -11.26 14.28
C LYS A 171 -3.31 -10.78 13.23
N PRO A 172 -3.21 -11.47 12.08
CA PRO A 172 -2.41 -10.97 10.97
C PRO A 172 -2.73 -9.51 10.66
N LEU A 173 -1.71 -8.70 10.41
CA LEU A 173 -1.90 -7.29 10.04
C LEU A 173 -2.68 -7.20 8.73
N MET A 174 -2.23 -7.96 7.71
CA MET A 174 -2.89 -8.09 6.41
C MET A 174 -4.01 -9.15 6.48
N LEU A 175 -5.08 -8.86 7.23
CA LEU A 175 -6.19 -9.79 7.45
C LEU A 175 -7.22 -9.64 6.34
N ALA A 176 -7.33 -10.65 5.48
CA ALA A 176 -8.36 -10.73 4.46
C ALA A 176 -9.76 -10.94 5.07
N ASP A 177 -10.80 -10.65 4.29
CA ASP A 177 -12.21 -10.89 4.61
C ASP A 177 -12.52 -12.36 4.97
N THR A 178 -11.72 -13.30 4.46
CA THR A 178 -11.77 -14.73 4.79
C THR A 178 -11.31 -15.05 6.23
N GLY A 179 -10.78 -14.08 6.96
CA GLY A 179 -10.18 -14.26 8.29
C GLY A 179 -8.77 -14.87 8.26
N LYS A 180 -8.20 -15.08 7.06
CA LYS A 180 -6.82 -15.50 6.86
C LYS A 180 -5.94 -14.31 6.49
N MET A 181 -4.63 -14.51 6.54
CA MET A 181 -3.67 -13.54 6.01
C MET A 181 -3.89 -13.37 4.48
N ALA A 182 -3.85 -12.15 3.99
CA ALA A 182 -3.94 -11.86 2.57
C ALA A 182 -2.78 -12.52 1.79
N PRO A 183 -3.02 -13.01 0.58
CA PRO A 183 -1.98 -13.54 -0.29
C PRO A 183 -0.94 -12.46 -0.60
N ALA A 184 0.33 -12.84 -0.56
CA ALA A 184 1.41 -11.90 -0.78
C ALA A 184 1.57 -11.53 -2.26
N PRO A 185 1.94 -10.27 -2.57
CA PRO A 185 1.95 -9.77 -3.94
C PRO A 185 3.00 -10.40 -4.86
N TRP A 186 4.03 -11.05 -4.32
CA TRP A 186 5.05 -11.75 -5.11
C TRP A 186 4.60 -13.14 -5.62
N VAL A 187 3.56 -13.72 -5.04
CA VAL A 187 3.15 -15.10 -5.27
C VAL A 187 2.85 -15.44 -6.74
N PRO A 188 2.09 -14.66 -7.53
CA PRO A 188 1.89 -14.97 -8.95
C PRO A 188 3.19 -15.04 -9.74
N PHE A 189 4.12 -14.13 -9.49
CA PHE A 189 5.40 -14.08 -10.18
C PHE A 189 6.27 -15.29 -9.84
N THR A 190 6.41 -15.60 -8.56
CA THR A 190 7.25 -16.69 -8.11
C THR A 190 6.66 -18.05 -8.52
N ARG A 191 5.34 -18.18 -8.63
CA ARG A 191 4.69 -19.37 -9.23
C ARG A 191 4.98 -19.50 -10.72
N ALA A 192 5.16 -18.40 -11.42
CA ALA A 192 5.62 -18.38 -12.81
C ALA A 192 7.13 -18.59 -12.97
N GLY A 193 7.84 -18.93 -11.90
CA GLY A 193 9.27 -19.14 -11.91
C GLY A 193 10.11 -17.86 -11.89
N CYS A 194 9.51 -16.71 -11.58
CA CYS A 194 10.18 -15.42 -11.59
C CYS A 194 10.69 -15.05 -10.19
N ASP A 195 11.97 -14.68 -10.09
CA ASP A 195 12.48 -14.00 -8.91
C ASP A 195 11.84 -12.62 -8.78
N VAL A 196 11.63 -12.21 -7.53
CA VAL A 196 11.09 -10.89 -7.20
C VAL A 196 12.07 -10.18 -6.29
N GLY A 197 12.49 -9.00 -6.69
CA GLY A 197 13.33 -8.11 -5.88
C GLY A 197 12.53 -6.95 -5.33
N ALA A 198 12.90 -6.48 -4.13
CA ALA A 198 12.33 -5.29 -3.54
C ALA A 198 13.39 -4.47 -2.80
N PHE A 199 13.32 -3.15 -2.92
CA PHE A 199 14.18 -2.23 -2.19
C PHE A 199 13.35 -1.05 -1.66
N ALA A 200 13.37 -0.87 -0.34
CA ALA A 200 12.66 0.21 0.38
C ALA A 200 11.12 0.19 0.29
N VAL A 201 10.49 -0.85 -0.27
CA VAL A 201 9.04 -0.93 -0.41
C VAL A 201 8.40 -1.47 0.86
N THR A 202 7.51 -0.71 1.46
CA THR A 202 6.73 -1.10 2.64
C THR A 202 5.98 -2.41 2.42
N GLY A 203 5.95 -3.25 3.44
CA GLY A 203 5.30 -4.57 3.38
C GLY A 203 6.13 -5.64 2.66
N LEU A 204 7.01 -5.25 1.76
CA LEU A 204 7.95 -6.15 1.07
C LEU A 204 9.33 -6.18 1.72
N THR A 205 9.61 -5.29 2.67
CA THR A 205 10.87 -5.23 3.42
C THR A 205 10.62 -5.36 4.93
N LEU A 206 11.59 -5.87 5.66
CA LEU A 206 11.49 -5.97 7.12
C LEU A 206 11.43 -4.59 7.78
N GLN A 207 10.50 -4.46 8.71
CA GLN A 207 10.29 -3.23 9.46
C GLN A 207 10.48 -3.41 10.98
N GLN A 208 10.39 -4.65 11.48
CA GLN A 208 10.47 -4.96 12.91
C GLN A 208 11.74 -5.74 13.22
N LEU A 209 12.80 -5.05 13.63
CA LEU A 209 14.10 -5.66 13.86
C LEU A 209 14.08 -6.76 14.93
N GLY A 210 13.51 -6.51 16.11
CA GLY A 210 13.57 -7.46 17.21
C GLY A 210 12.86 -8.78 16.92
N PRO A 211 11.53 -8.79 16.66
CA PRO A 211 10.78 -10.02 16.38
C PRO A 211 11.26 -10.74 15.13
N ASP A 212 11.57 -9.98 14.08
CA ASP A 212 11.92 -10.56 12.78
C ASP A 212 13.30 -11.19 12.80
N VAL A 213 14.29 -10.56 13.44
CA VAL A 213 15.61 -11.16 13.66
C VAL A 213 15.48 -12.50 14.39
N ALA A 214 14.75 -12.53 15.48
CA ALA A 214 14.56 -13.75 16.26
C ALA A 214 13.81 -14.85 15.46
N THR A 215 12.87 -14.44 14.60
CA THR A 215 12.09 -15.36 13.77
C THR A 215 12.95 -15.99 12.68
N VAL A 216 13.79 -15.20 12.01
CA VAL A 216 14.56 -15.65 10.85
C VAL A 216 15.88 -16.29 11.24
N LEU A 217 16.62 -15.66 12.14
CA LEU A 217 17.96 -16.07 12.50
C LEU A 217 18.00 -16.92 13.79
N GLY A 218 16.90 -16.95 14.55
CA GLY A 218 16.80 -17.59 15.85
C GLY A 218 17.08 -16.64 17.01
N ALA A 219 16.42 -16.87 18.17
CA ALA A 219 16.51 -16.02 19.34
C ALA A 219 17.92 -15.96 19.96
N SER A 220 18.77 -16.93 19.65
CA SER A 220 20.18 -16.99 20.11
C SER A 220 21.17 -16.30 19.18
N ASP A 221 20.73 -15.78 18.03
CA ASP A 221 21.60 -15.04 17.14
C ASP A 221 22.06 -13.73 17.80
N ALA A 222 23.35 -13.39 17.63
CA ALA A 222 23.92 -12.19 18.24
C ALA A 222 23.22 -10.90 17.83
N ARG A 223 22.65 -10.87 16.64
CA ARG A 223 21.86 -9.75 16.12
C ARG A 223 20.49 -9.62 16.79
N ALA A 224 19.90 -10.76 17.22
CA ALA A 224 18.68 -10.75 18.03
C ALA A 224 18.93 -10.29 19.46
N ALA A 225 20.11 -10.60 20.01
CA ALA A 225 20.37 -10.48 21.45
C ALA A 225 20.82 -9.09 21.91
N ALA A 226 21.52 -8.29 21.13
CA ALA A 226 21.98 -6.95 21.49
C ALA A 226 23.02 -6.36 20.52
N GLY A 227 23.08 -6.83 19.29
CA GLY A 227 24.03 -6.33 18.31
C GLY A 227 23.76 -4.90 17.86
N ASP A 228 24.55 -4.41 16.96
CA ASP A 228 24.31 -3.14 16.29
C ASP A 228 22.95 -3.19 15.56
N PRO A 229 21.95 -2.37 15.94
CA PRO A 229 20.63 -2.38 15.33
C PRO A 229 20.66 -2.06 13.82
N LYS A 230 21.61 -1.22 13.39
CA LYS A 230 21.76 -0.86 11.97
C LYS A 230 22.36 -2.02 11.18
N GLN A 231 23.36 -2.67 11.71
CA GLN A 231 23.92 -3.88 11.10
C GLN A 231 22.89 -5.00 11.04
N ALA A 232 22.12 -5.20 12.11
CA ALA A 232 21.05 -6.18 12.14
C ALA A 232 20.01 -5.91 11.04
N ARG A 233 19.63 -4.64 10.83
CA ARG A 233 18.73 -4.23 9.75
C ARG A 233 19.30 -4.56 8.39
N ALA A 234 20.53 -4.14 8.11
CA ALA A 234 21.19 -4.39 6.82
C ALA A 234 21.33 -5.89 6.53
N ASP A 235 21.62 -6.69 7.55
CA ASP A 235 21.77 -8.14 7.41
C ASP A 235 20.45 -8.85 7.13
N LEU A 236 19.35 -8.34 7.69
CA LEU A 236 18.06 -9.05 7.67
C LEU A 236 17.24 -8.81 6.43
N LEU A 237 17.35 -7.64 5.81
CA LEU A 237 16.47 -7.27 4.70
C LEU A 237 16.52 -8.23 3.53
N GLY A 238 17.64 -8.89 3.28
CA GLY A 238 17.74 -9.89 2.24
C GLY A 238 17.44 -11.32 2.66
N ILE A 239 17.50 -11.63 3.97
CA ILE A 239 17.31 -13.00 4.46
C ILE A 239 15.84 -13.27 4.78
N ALA A 240 15.21 -12.33 5.45
CA ALA A 240 13.92 -12.55 6.09
C ALA A 240 12.75 -12.42 5.14
N ILE A 241 12.89 -11.63 4.10
CA ILE A 241 11.79 -11.28 3.24
C ILE A 241 11.73 -12.27 2.08
N HIS A 242 10.60 -12.95 1.94
CA HIS A 242 10.24 -13.80 0.80
C HIS A 242 11.29 -14.89 0.47
N CYS A 243 11.97 -15.37 1.46
CA CYS A 243 12.89 -16.48 1.35
C CYS A 243 12.09 -17.75 1.03
N ALA A 244 12.28 -18.27 -0.17
CA ALA A 244 11.60 -19.48 -0.62
C ALA A 244 12.27 -20.75 -0.09
N ARG A 245 11.46 -21.76 0.25
CA ARG A 245 11.95 -23.06 0.66
C ARG A 245 12.82 -23.67 -0.44
N GLY A 246 14.04 -24.06 -0.08
CA GLY A 246 15.02 -24.65 -1.02
C GLY A 246 15.83 -23.62 -1.80
N SER A 247 15.60 -22.32 -1.63
CA SER A 247 16.44 -21.28 -2.22
C SER A 247 17.79 -21.16 -1.49
N LEU A 248 18.78 -20.55 -2.13
CA LEU A 248 20.07 -20.27 -1.51
C LEU A 248 19.95 -19.36 -0.30
N LEU A 249 19.04 -18.39 -0.33
CA LEU A 249 18.76 -17.51 0.81
C LEU A 249 18.23 -18.30 2.01
N CYS A 250 17.29 -19.22 1.79
CA CYS A 250 16.80 -20.13 2.82
C CYS A 250 17.74 -21.29 3.14
N GLY A 251 18.83 -21.42 2.45
CA GLY A 251 19.88 -22.42 2.73
C GLY A 251 20.73 -22.11 3.97
N ASN A 252 20.69 -20.89 4.47
CA ASN A 252 21.29 -20.53 5.75
C ASN A 252 20.55 -21.26 6.89
N VAL A 253 21.28 -21.85 7.84
CA VAL A 253 20.71 -22.62 8.96
C VAL A 253 19.72 -21.82 9.82
N HIS A 254 19.81 -20.50 9.80
CA HIS A 254 18.97 -19.58 10.56
C HIS A 254 17.82 -19.00 9.74
N ALA A 255 17.91 -19.01 8.41
CA ALA A 255 16.85 -18.50 7.55
C ALA A 255 15.67 -19.46 7.50
N ARG A 256 14.45 -18.92 7.45
CA ARG A 256 13.22 -19.71 7.38
C ARG A 256 12.36 -19.25 6.21
N PRO A 257 11.72 -20.16 5.49
CA PRO A 257 10.77 -19.82 4.45
C PRO A 257 9.57 -19.03 5.01
N ASP A 258 9.03 -18.12 4.22
CA ASP A 258 7.84 -17.37 4.57
C ASP A 258 6.65 -18.29 4.89
N PRO A 259 6.02 -18.15 6.06
CA PRO A 259 4.86 -18.96 6.46
C PRO A 259 3.57 -18.39 5.83
N LEU A 260 3.38 -18.56 4.53
CA LEU A 260 2.14 -18.14 3.87
C LEU A 260 0.98 -19.10 4.19
N PRO A 261 -0.28 -18.63 4.30
CA PRO A 261 -1.44 -19.42 4.72
C PRO A 261 -1.69 -20.66 3.85
N ASP A 262 -1.50 -20.53 2.56
CA ASP A 262 -1.73 -21.60 1.59
C ASP A 262 -0.49 -22.46 1.32
N GLU A 263 0.61 -22.17 1.98
CA GLU A 263 1.89 -22.89 1.87
C GLU A 263 2.47 -23.16 3.27
N PRO A 264 1.82 -24.01 4.08
CA PRO A 264 2.18 -24.18 5.50
C PRO A 264 3.55 -24.82 5.73
N GLY A 265 4.14 -25.43 4.71
CA GLY A 265 5.52 -25.95 4.74
C GLY A 265 6.58 -24.88 4.43
N GLY A 266 6.18 -23.63 4.32
CA GLY A 266 6.94 -22.50 3.86
C GLY A 266 6.83 -22.33 2.35
N TYR A 267 6.93 -21.08 1.92
CA TYR A 267 6.87 -20.67 0.52
C TYR A 267 7.89 -21.43 -0.34
N ALA A 268 7.42 -22.06 -1.41
CA ALA A 268 8.21 -22.96 -2.26
C ALA A 268 8.47 -22.42 -3.68
N GLY A 269 8.16 -21.15 -3.94
CA GLY A 269 8.45 -20.48 -5.21
C GLY A 269 9.93 -20.13 -5.38
N PHE A 270 10.23 -19.16 -6.22
CA PHE A 270 11.58 -18.67 -6.45
C PHE A 270 12.11 -17.83 -5.30
N ALA A 271 13.43 -17.75 -5.20
CA ALA A 271 14.08 -16.84 -4.27
C ALA A 271 13.71 -15.39 -4.62
N ALA A 272 13.26 -14.65 -3.64
CA ALA A 272 13.15 -13.21 -3.75
C ALA A 272 14.49 -12.57 -3.34
N LEU A 273 14.93 -11.56 -4.08
CA LEU A 273 16.17 -10.83 -3.83
C LEU A 273 15.83 -9.46 -3.27
N PHE A 274 16.50 -9.07 -2.19
CA PHE A 274 16.29 -7.82 -1.48
C PHE A 274 17.62 -7.11 -1.22
N GLY A 275 17.52 -5.81 -0.93
CA GLY A 275 18.66 -4.97 -0.71
C GLY A 275 19.29 -5.18 0.66
N ASP A 276 20.21 -6.10 0.76
CA ASP A 276 21.12 -6.23 1.88
C ASP A 276 22.43 -6.96 1.50
N ARG A 277 23.36 -7.06 2.42
CA ARG A 277 24.65 -7.68 2.17
C ARG A 277 24.60 -9.19 1.92
N HIS A 278 23.56 -9.89 2.36
CA HIS A 278 23.41 -11.32 2.12
C HIS A 278 22.99 -11.63 0.68
N VAL A 279 22.34 -10.67 0.05
CA VAL A 279 21.91 -10.75 -1.35
C VAL A 279 22.99 -10.24 -2.30
N GLN A 280 23.83 -9.30 -1.86
CA GLN A 280 24.88 -8.72 -2.68
C GLN A 280 25.77 -9.74 -3.40
N PRO A 281 26.24 -10.86 -2.78
CA PRO A 281 27.02 -11.84 -3.49
C PRO A 281 26.31 -12.50 -4.67
N VAL A 282 24.96 -12.49 -4.68
CA VAL A 282 24.16 -13.05 -5.78
C VAL A 282 24.01 -12.03 -6.91
N ILE A 283 23.63 -10.79 -6.60
CA ILE A 283 23.38 -9.75 -7.60
C ILE A 283 24.64 -8.94 -7.96
N SER A 284 25.66 -8.98 -7.13
CA SER A 284 26.95 -8.29 -7.33
C SER A 284 28.10 -9.14 -6.80
N PRO A 285 28.49 -10.21 -7.51
CA PRO A 285 29.49 -11.16 -7.02
C PRO A 285 30.91 -10.59 -6.90
N ASN A 286 31.17 -9.43 -7.51
CA ASN A 286 32.48 -8.80 -7.54
C ASN A 286 32.67 -7.68 -6.49
N GLY A 287 31.71 -7.45 -5.63
CA GLY A 287 31.77 -6.41 -4.60
C GLY A 287 30.41 -5.93 -4.13
N PRO A 288 30.35 -4.94 -3.26
CA PRO A 288 29.10 -4.36 -2.80
C PRO A 288 28.34 -3.68 -3.95
N VAL A 289 27.03 -3.62 -3.84
CA VAL A 289 26.19 -2.88 -4.79
C VAL A 289 26.47 -1.39 -4.64
N THR A 290 26.65 -0.72 -5.77
CA THR A 290 26.84 0.72 -5.83
C THR A 290 25.58 1.44 -6.29
N ASP A 291 25.43 2.66 -5.87
CA ASP A 291 24.42 3.58 -6.36
C ASP A 291 24.69 4.00 -7.83
N LEU A 292 23.85 4.87 -8.38
CA LEU A 292 24.02 5.35 -9.76
C LEU A 292 25.23 6.26 -9.95
N GLY A 293 25.78 6.81 -8.87
CA GLY A 293 27.02 7.60 -8.87
C GLY A 293 28.30 6.75 -8.76
N GLY A 294 28.16 5.47 -8.43
CA GLY A 294 29.29 4.54 -8.21
C GLY A 294 29.71 4.41 -6.75
N ASP A 295 29.04 5.09 -5.83
CA ASP A 295 29.30 4.98 -4.39
C ASP A 295 28.64 3.72 -3.81
N VAL A 296 29.31 3.08 -2.84
CA VAL A 296 28.74 1.90 -2.16
C VAL A 296 27.47 2.29 -1.41
N ILE A 297 26.38 1.55 -1.65
CA ILE A 297 25.15 1.71 -0.88
C ILE A 297 25.40 1.21 0.55
N ALA A 298 25.30 2.09 1.53
CA ALA A 298 25.57 1.79 2.93
C ALA A 298 24.74 2.69 3.84
N ASP A 299 24.60 2.29 5.10
CA ASP A 299 24.02 3.12 6.15
C ASP A 299 25.02 4.18 6.66
N ASP A 300 24.57 5.09 7.54
CA ASP A 300 25.40 6.15 8.14
C ASP A 300 26.61 5.62 8.94
N ALA A 301 26.59 4.36 9.37
CA ALA A 301 27.68 3.70 10.08
C ALA A 301 28.69 3.01 9.14
N GLY A 302 28.44 3.03 7.83
CA GLY A 302 29.28 2.42 6.81
C GLY A 302 29.00 0.92 6.59
N HIS A 303 27.92 0.37 7.10
CA HIS A 303 27.51 -0.99 6.78
C HIS A 303 26.94 -1.05 5.38
N SER A 304 27.55 -1.83 4.52
CA SER A 304 27.08 -1.98 3.14
C SER A 304 25.75 -2.75 3.10
N GLY A 305 24.79 -2.29 2.31
CA GLY A 305 23.45 -2.87 2.20
C GLY A 305 22.37 -1.83 2.33
N PHE A 306 21.19 -2.21 2.81
CA PHE A 306 20.03 -1.34 2.93
C PHE A 306 20.17 -0.35 4.10
N PRO A 307 20.20 0.99 3.83
CA PRO A 307 20.45 1.97 4.88
C PRO A 307 19.24 2.25 5.79
N GLY A 308 18.06 1.84 5.38
CA GLY A 308 16.78 2.11 6.06
C GLY A 308 15.77 2.80 5.15
N PRO A 309 14.46 2.59 5.34
CA PRO A 309 13.43 3.05 4.40
C PRO A 309 13.30 4.58 4.31
N SER A 310 13.69 5.30 5.37
CA SER A 310 13.63 6.77 5.41
C SER A 310 14.97 7.44 5.07
N GLU A 311 16.02 6.68 4.83
CA GLU A 311 17.39 7.16 4.65
C GLU A 311 17.88 6.97 3.20
N THR A 312 17.11 6.28 2.34
CA THR A 312 17.46 6.03 0.94
C THR A 312 17.29 7.26 0.06
N THR A 313 18.29 7.49 -0.80
CA THR A 313 18.20 8.46 -1.90
C THR A 313 17.69 7.77 -3.18
N ALA A 314 17.23 8.54 -4.15
CA ALA A 314 16.85 8.01 -5.46
C ALA A 314 18.02 7.30 -6.17
N THR A 315 19.25 7.83 -6.03
CA THR A 315 20.45 7.20 -6.59
C THR A 315 20.70 5.82 -6.01
N GLN A 316 20.53 5.65 -4.70
CA GLN A 316 20.67 4.36 -4.02
C GLN A 316 19.56 3.39 -4.40
N SER A 317 18.30 3.82 -4.30
CA SER A 317 17.15 2.96 -4.62
C SER A 317 17.17 2.48 -6.07
N LEU A 318 17.37 3.38 -7.01
CA LEU A 318 17.41 3.05 -8.44
C LEU A 318 18.70 2.33 -8.83
N GLY A 319 19.83 2.62 -8.17
CA GLY A 319 21.09 1.91 -8.36
C GLY A 319 21.00 0.44 -7.97
N TYR A 320 20.34 0.17 -6.82
CA TYR A 320 20.11 -1.21 -6.37
C TYR A 320 19.10 -1.93 -7.29
N ALA A 321 18.02 -1.26 -7.70
CA ALA A 321 17.07 -1.80 -8.65
C ALA A 321 17.72 -2.16 -10.00
N ALA A 322 18.61 -1.30 -10.50
CA ALA A 322 19.38 -1.59 -11.71
C ALA A 322 20.26 -2.82 -11.55
N ALA A 323 20.98 -2.94 -10.43
CA ALA A 323 21.82 -4.11 -10.16
C ALA A 323 21.01 -5.42 -10.11
N MET A 324 19.82 -5.42 -9.49
CA MET A 324 18.91 -6.57 -9.51
C MET A 324 18.47 -6.94 -10.93
N LEU A 325 18.06 -5.96 -11.72
CA LEU A 325 17.62 -6.17 -13.11
C LEU A 325 18.75 -6.69 -14.01
N GLU A 326 19.96 -6.15 -13.86
CA GLU A 326 21.17 -6.57 -14.57
C GLU A 326 21.61 -7.98 -14.18
N ALA A 327 21.42 -8.36 -12.91
CA ALA A 327 21.64 -9.72 -12.41
C ALA A 327 20.57 -10.72 -12.86
N GLY A 328 19.55 -10.27 -13.60
CA GLY A 328 18.50 -11.11 -14.17
C GLY A 328 17.23 -11.25 -13.34
N VAL A 329 17.06 -10.48 -12.26
CA VAL A 329 15.79 -10.42 -11.51
C VAL A 329 14.71 -9.78 -12.40
N PRO A 330 13.65 -10.52 -12.77
CA PRO A 330 12.71 -10.03 -13.78
C PRO A 330 11.64 -9.09 -13.22
N VAL A 331 11.36 -9.15 -11.91
CA VAL A 331 10.33 -8.32 -11.26
C VAL A 331 10.95 -7.56 -10.11
N VAL A 332 10.98 -6.24 -10.19
CA VAL A 332 11.63 -5.38 -9.20
C VAL A 332 10.67 -4.30 -8.73
N TYR A 333 10.49 -4.23 -7.41
CA TYR A 333 9.79 -3.16 -6.71
C TYR A 333 10.80 -2.25 -6.03
N VAL A 334 10.66 -0.95 -6.21
CA VAL A 334 11.55 0.03 -5.60
C VAL A 334 10.78 1.24 -5.12
N ALA A 335 11.16 1.80 -3.97
CA ALA A 335 10.60 3.04 -3.46
C ALA A 335 11.66 4.13 -3.35
N ILE A 336 11.25 5.37 -3.60
CA ILE A 336 12.03 6.59 -3.47
C ILE A 336 11.38 7.44 -2.39
N GLY A 337 12.19 7.93 -1.46
CA GLY A 337 11.73 8.68 -0.29
C GLY A 337 11.24 10.09 -0.63
N ASP A 338 10.53 10.68 0.33
CA ASP A 338 9.85 11.98 0.21
C ASP A 338 10.84 13.14 0.01
N ALA A 339 10.77 13.78 -1.15
CA ALA A 339 11.61 14.93 -1.50
C ALA A 339 11.31 16.19 -0.66
N HIS A 340 10.15 16.26 -0.01
CA HIS A 340 9.77 17.37 0.87
C HIS A 340 10.50 17.32 2.22
N LYS A 341 11.08 16.18 2.58
CA LYS A 341 11.80 15.98 3.85
C LYS A 341 13.29 16.19 3.68
N PRO A 342 13.93 16.87 4.64
CA PRO A 342 15.39 16.93 4.69
C PRO A 342 15.96 15.52 4.91
N PRO A 343 17.20 15.24 4.43
CA PRO A 343 17.90 14.01 4.79
C PRO A 343 17.98 13.83 6.30
N ALA A 344 17.99 12.58 6.78
CA ALA A 344 18.00 12.28 8.21
C ALA A 344 19.20 12.90 8.96
N ALA A 345 20.34 13.02 8.30
CA ALA A 345 21.55 13.65 8.83
C ALA A 345 21.50 15.19 8.85
N ALA A 346 20.47 15.83 8.27
CA ALA A 346 20.38 17.28 8.22
C ALA A 346 20.09 17.88 9.61
N ALA A 347 20.72 19.01 9.91
CA ALA A 347 20.46 19.77 11.13
C ALA A 347 19.04 20.37 11.18
N ARG A 348 18.42 20.55 10.02
CA ARG A 348 17.05 21.05 9.85
C ARG A 348 16.07 19.88 9.91
N ARG A 349 15.12 19.93 10.83
CA ARG A 349 14.05 18.92 10.96
C ARG A 349 12.78 19.27 10.21
N ARG A 350 12.54 20.54 9.91
CA ARG A 350 11.36 21.03 9.22
C ARG A 350 11.37 20.60 7.74
N SER A 351 10.27 20.05 7.26
CA SER A 351 10.07 19.77 5.83
C SER A 351 10.14 21.05 4.98
N TYR A 352 10.51 20.90 3.73
CA TYR A 352 10.61 22.00 2.79
C TYR A 352 9.24 22.46 2.32
N GLY A 353 9.09 23.77 2.04
CA GLY A 353 7.90 24.29 1.35
C GLY A 353 8.08 24.31 -0.17
N PRO A 354 6.97 24.38 -0.95
CA PRO A 354 7.03 24.43 -2.40
C PRO A 354 7.93 25.56 -2.92
N GLY A 355 8.87 25.23 -3.81
CA GLY A 355 9.80 26.20 -4.38
C GLY A 355 10.93 26.68 -3.47
N GLU A 356 11.08 26.13 -2.25
CA GLU A 356 12.30 26.33 -1.46
C GLU A 356 13.48 25.67 -2.21
N ARG A 357 14.66 26.29 -2.13
CA ARG A 357 15.86 25.87 -2.90
C ARG A 357 16.16 24.38 -2.71
N ASP A 358 16.12 23.92 -1.47
CA ASP A 358 16.49 22.54 -1.15
C ASP A 358 15.43 21.55 -1.66
N HIS A 359 14.14 21.92 -1.68
CA HIS A 359 13.08 21.11 -2.28
C HIS A 359 13.29 20.94 -3.80
N VAL A 360 13.52 22.07 -4.49
CA VAL A 360 13.78 22.06 -5.95
C VAL A 360 15.04 21.23 -6.27
N ALA A 361 16.08 21.34 -5.44
CA ALA A 361 17.30 20.55 -5.61
C ALA A 361 17.04 19.05 -5.45
N ARG A 362 16.28 18.66 -4.41
CA ARG A 362 15.92 17.24 -4.18
C ARG A 362 15.15 16.64 -5.37
N LEU A 363 14.14 17.34 -5.89
CA LEU A 363 13.39 16.88 -7.06
C LEU A 363 14.28 16.79 -8.31
N ALA A 364 15.22 17.72 -8.49
CA ALA A 364 16.17 17.68 -9.57
C ALA A 364 17.15 16.50 -9.45
N ASP A 365 17.60 16.19 -8.22
CA ASP A 365 18.45 15.03 -7.95
C ASP A 365 17.70 13.71 -8.21
N ASP A 366 16.43 13.61 -7.81
CA ASP A 366 15.58 12.44 -8.05
C ASP A 366 15.32 12.23 -9.56
N ASP A 367 15.08 13.32 -10.31
CA ASP A 367 14.91 13.27 -11.77
C ASP A 367 16.21 12.90 -12.50
N ALA A 368 17.34 13.43 -12.04
CA ALA A 368 18.65 13.06 -12.57
C ALA A 368 18.98 11.58 -12.32
N ALA A 369 18.63 11.07 -11.12
CA ALA A 369 18.76 9.66 -10.79
C ALA A 369 17.87 8.79 -11.69
N PHE A 370 16.64 9.20 -11.94
CA PHE A 370 15.75 8.48 -12.86
C PHE A 370 16.34 8.44 -14.29
N LYS A 371 16.85 9.56 -14.78
CA LYS A 371 17.54 9.61 -16.09
C LYS A 371 18.70 8.63 -16.15
N ALA A 372 19.60 8.68 -15.16
CA ALA A 372 20.74 7.79 -15.08
C ALA A 372 20.36 6.31 -14.98
N PHE A 373 19.27 6.00 -14.27
CA PHE A 373 18.68 4.67 -14.18
C PHE A 373 18.26 4.13 -15.55
N ILE A 374 17.46 4.90 -16.31
CA ILE A 374 17.00 4.50 -17.65
C ILE A 374 18.17 4.36 -18.62
N GLU A 375 19.15 5.26 -18.56
CA GLU A 375 20.37 5.18 -19.39
C GLU A 375 21.20 3.93 -19.06
N ARG A 376 21.40 3.60 -17.78
CA ARG A 376 22.10 2.40 -17.33
C ARG A 376 21.37 1.12 -17.79
N LEU A 377 20.06 1.06 -17.63
CA LEU A 377 19.26 -0.08 -18.07
C LEU A 377 19.34 -0.29 -19.60
N ALA A 378 19.34 0.81 -20.36
CA ALA A 378 19.42 0.74 -21.82
C ALA A 378 20.75 0.12 -22.30
N VAL A 379 21.88 0.37 -21.60
CA VAL A 379 23.17 -0.26 -21.89
C VAL A 379 23.08 -1.80 -21.72
N SER A 380 22.29 -2.26 -20.75
CA SER A 380 22.05 -3.69 -20.49
C SER A 380 20.92 -4.28 -21.35
N GLY A 381 20.40 -3.52 -22.33
CA GLY A 381 19.32 -3.95 -23.22
C GLY A 381 17.94 -3.98 -22.55
N ILE A 382 17.79 -3.37 -21.38
CA ILE A 382 16.53 -3.27 -20.64
C ILE A 382 15.89 -1.91 -20.98
N ASN A 383 14.72 -1.93 -21.63
CA ASN A 383 14.06 -0.73 -22.13
C ASN A 383 12.54 -0.93 -22.29
N THR A 384 11.83 0.10 -22.74
CA THR A 384 10.38 0.07 -22.95
C THR A 384 9.91 -0.92 -24.04
N GLY A 385 10.78 -1.50 -24.82
CA GLY A 385 10.47 -2.56 -25.79
C GLY A 385 10.34 -3.96 -25.15
N ASN A 386 10.84 -4.16 -23.93
CA ASN A 386 10.84 -5.47 -23.24
C ASN A 386 10.50 -5.41 -21.75
N THR A 387 10.28 -4.21 -21.21
CA THR A 387 10.05 -4.01 -19.76
C THR A 387 8.81 -3.14 -19.54
N LEU A 388 7.94 -3.59 -18.64
CA LEU A 388 6.82 -2.80 -18.16
C LEU A 388 7.29 -1.96 -16.97
N PHE A 389 7.26 -0.63 -17.13
CA PHE A 389 7.52 0.34 -16.07
C PHE A 389 6.20 0.86 -15.52
N ILE A 390 6.06 0.85 -14.20
CA ILE A 390 4.93 1.43 -13.46
C ILE A 390 5.51 2.41 -12.46
N VAL A 391 5.05 3.65 -12.48
CA VAL A 391 5.48 4.71 -11.56
C VAL A 391 4.25 5.27 -10.88
N VAL A 392 4.19 5.24 -9.55
CA VAL A 392 3.03 5.68 -8.80
C VAL A 392 3.44 6.35 -7.50
N PRO A 393 2.88 7.52 -7.14
CA PRO A 393 3.09 8.10 -5.82
C PRO A 393 2.27 7.36 -4.76
N THR A 394 2.83 7.32 -3.55
CA THR A 394 2.15 6.88 -2.32
C THR A 394 2.12 8.04 -1.33
N GLY A 395 0.99 8.26 -0.67
CA GLY A 395 0.74 9.52 0.02
C GLY A 395 0.40 10.64 -0.96
N ASN A 396 -0.23 11.67 -0.47
CA ASN A 396 -0.56 12.85 -1.27
C ASN A 396 -0.84 14.04 -0.33
N ASP A 397 0.17 14.39 0.45
CA ASP A 397 0.07 15.43 1.48
C ASP A 397 -0.07 16.82 0.84
N ARG A 398 -0.75 17.72 1.53
CA ARG A 398 -0.87 19.12 1.15
C ARG A 398 0.04 19.98 2.01
N PHE A 399 0.67 20.98 1.39
CA PHE A 399 1.48 21.96 2.09
C PHE A 399 0.61 22.96 2.88
N PHE A 400 1.03 23.24 4.11
CA PHE A 400 0.48 24.29 4.95
C PHE A 400 1.54 25.27 5.40
N GLY A 401 1.31 26.53 5.07
CA GLY A 401 2.19 27.63 5.40
C GLY A 401 1.55 28.98 5.05
N GLY A 402 2.10 30.04 5.57
CA GLY A 402 1.73 31.40 5.18
C GLY A 402 2.15 31.69 3.73
N PRO A 403 1.84 32.88 3.23
CA PRO A 403 2.22 33.26 1.88
C PRO A 403 3.74 33.20 1.69
N PRO A 404 4.20 32.81 0.50
CA PRO A 404 5.63 32.75 0.20
C PRO A 404 6.24 34.16 0.15
N SER A 405 7.53 34.23 0.36
CA SER A 405 8.35 35.42 0.20
C SER A 405 9.52 35.15 -0.73
N PRO A 406 9.66 35.93 -1.81
CA PRO A 406 8.72 36.95 -2.26
C PRO A 406 7.42 36.35 -2.83
N PRO A 407 6.31 37.11 -2.89
CA PRO A 407 5.01 36.57 -3.31
C PRO A 407 4.97 36.01 -4.74
N ALA A 408 5.85 36.45 -5.62
CA ALA A 408 5.96 36.00 -7.01
C ALA A 408 7.05 34.94 -7.23
N CYS A 409 7.57 34.33 -6.16
CA CYS A 409 8.59 33.28 -6.29
C CYS A 409 8.05 32.10 -7.10
N ASP A 410 8.93 31.50 -7.93
CA ASP A 410 8.61 30.39 -8.82
C ASP A 410 9.45 29.12 -8.53
N GLY A 411 10.29 29.17 -7.50
CA GLY A 411 11.20 28.09 -7.14
C GLY A 411 12.39 27.91 -8.09
N ARG A 412 12.30 28.38 -9.33
CA ARG A 412 13.33 28.20 -10.38
C ARG A 412 14.23 29.42 -10.53
N THR A 413 13.66 30.56 -10.92
CA THR A 413 14.41 31.81 -11.08
C THR A 413 14.50 32.55 -9.77
N GLN A 414 13.49 32.44 -8.92
CA GLN A 414 13.42 33.07 -7.62
C GLN A 414 12.95 32.06 -6.56
N PRO A 415 13.86 31.57 -5.69
CA PRO A 415 13.52 30.64 -4.61
C PRO A 415 12.46 31.23 -3.67
N CYS A 416 11.54 30.37 -3.23
CA CYS A 416 10.55 30.71 -2.22
C CYS A 416 11.13 30.57 -0.80
N SER A 417 10.56 31.31 0.13
CA SER A 417 10.75 31.09 1.55
C SER A 417 9.44 31.35 2.30
N TYR A 418 9.28 30.73 3.45
CA TYR A 418 8.06 30.82 4.23
C TYR A 418 8.39 31.27 5.67
N ARG A 419 7.77 32.36 6.14
CA ARG A 419 7.95 32.84 7.50
C ARG A 419 7.14 32.02 8.51
N SER A 420 5.92 31.67 8.13
CA SER A 420 5.04 30.80 8.89
C SER A 420 4.83 29.53 8.08
N ILE A 421 5.17 28.40 8.64
CA ILE A 421 5.05 27.09 8.02
C ILE A 421 4.61 26.10 9.11
N GLY A 422 3.66 25.28 8.78
CA GLY A 422 3.13 24.25 9.66
C GLY A 422 1.62 24.17 9.64
N ALA A 423 1.11 22.97 9.90
CA ALA A 423 -0.30 22.72 10.09
C ALA A 423 -0.79 23.31 11.42
N ILE A 424 -2.09 23.48 11.53
CA ILE A 424 -2.72 23.94 12.76
C ILE A 424 -2.99 22.71 13.64
N ASP A 425 -2.25 22.58 14.73
CA ASP A 425 -2.46 21.52 15.74
C ASP A 425 -3.71 21.84 16.58
N ALA A 426 -4.66 20.90 16.65
CA ALA A 426 -5.90 21.03 17.40
C ALA A 426 -6.07 19.87 18.39
N ALA A 427 -6.06 20.16 19.68
CA ALA A 427 -6.26 19.18 20.77
C ALA A 427 -7.76 18.93 20.99
N LEU A 428 -8.26 17.80 20.51
CA LEU A 428 -9.70 17.49 20.48
C LEU A 428 -10.30 17.25 21.87
N ASP A 429 -9.56 16.66 22.80
CA ASP A 429 -10.02 16.45 24.19
C ASP A 429 -10.35 17.78 24.88
N ARG A 430 -9.51 18.79 24.68
CA ARG A 430 -9.67 20.11 25.26
C ARG A 430 -10.79 20.90 24.59
N LEU A 431 -10.90 20.82 23.27
CA LEU A 431 -11.98 21.46 22.53
C LEU A 431 -13.34 20.86 22.91
N LEU A 432 -13.45 19.53 23.00
CA LEU A 432 -14.67 18.86 23.44
C LEU A 432 -15.03 19.25 24.89
N ALA A 433 -14.06 19.23 25.81
CA ALA A 433 -14.32 19.59 27.19
C ALA A 433 -14.75 21.06 27.36
N THR A 434 -14.11 21.98 26.64
CA THR A 434 -14.35 23.43 26.81
C THR A 434 -15.57 23.91 26.05
N GLU A 435 -15.76 23.51 24.79
CA GLU A 435 -16.88 23.98 23.97
C GLU A 435 -18.16 23.19 24.19
N ARG A 436 -18.05 21.89 24.50
CA ARG A 436 -19.17 20.95 24.58
C ARG A 436 -19.40 20.36 25.95
N ARG A 437 -18.49 20.58 26.91
CA ARG A 437 -18.50 19.93 28.24
C ARG A 437 -18.49 18.39 28.12
N ASN A 438 -17.91 17.88 27.05
CA ASN A 438 -17.77 16.47 26.77
C ASN A 438 -16.39 15.99 27.20
N VAL A 439 -16.33 15.07 28.14
CA VAL A 439 -15.10 14.51 28.71
C VAL A 439 -14.97 12.99 28.42
N THR A 440 -15.67 12.52 27.42
CA THR A 440 -15.60 11.11 27.00
C THR A 440 -14.15 10.76 26.63
N ALA A 441 -13.65 9.66 27.19
CA ALA A 441 -12.31 9.17 26.90
C ALA A 441 -12.24 8.50 25.52
N PHE A 442 -11.26 8.86 24.73
CA PHE A 442 -11.03 8.31 23.39
C PHE A 442 -9.55 8.38 23.02
N ASP A 443 -9.17 7.57 22.04
CA ASP A 443 -7.91 7.67 21.31
C ASP A 443 -8.18 7.93 19.83
N ILE A 444 -7.20 8.53 19.13
CA ILE A 444 -7.22 8.75 17.69
C ILE A 444 -5.87 8.41 17.07
N GLN A 445 -5.86 8.12 15.81
CA GLN A 445 -4.68 8.29 14.98
C GLN A 445 -4.66 9.75 14.49
N SER A 446 -3.59 10.46 14.80
CA SER A 446 -3.45 11.89 14.45
C SER A 446 -3.34 12.07 12.94
N SER A 447 -4.27 12.84 12.37
CA SER A 447 -4.34 13.17 10.93
C SER A 447 -5.31 14.33 10.72
N SER A 448 -5.55 14.75 9.48
CA SER A 448 -6.64 15.67 9.11
C SER A 448 -8.02 14.99 9.12
N ALA A 449 -8.05 13.66 9.05
CA ALA A 449 -9.28 12.87 9.18
C ALA A 449 -9.15 11.81 10.29
N PRO A 450 -9.15 12.23 11.58
CA PRO A 450 -8.90 11.32 12.69
C PRO A 450 -10.02 10.28 12.85
N PRO A 451 -9.67 8.98 12.93
CA PRO A 451 -10.55 7.94 13.41
C PRO A 451 -10.62 7.97 14.94
N PHE A 452 -11.82 7.98 15.51
CA PHE A 452 -12.04 7.98 16.95
C PHE A 452 -12.33 6.58 17.47
N TYR A 453 -11.58 6.19 18.48
CA TYR A 453 -11.76 4.96 19.24
C TYR A 453 -12.22 5.35 20.64
N ILE A 454 -13.52 5.28 20.90
CA ILE A 454 -14.10 5.60 22.21
C ILE A 454 -13.83 4.46 23.16
N HIS A 455 -13.26 4.74 24.34
CA HIS A 455 -12.95 3.72 25.34
C HIS A 455 -14.21 2.91 25.72
N GLY A 456 -14.04 1.61 25.86
CA GLY A 456 -15.15 0.68 26.09
C GLY A 456 -15.90 0.25 24.82
N ASN A 457 -15.53 0.78 23.65
CA ASN A 457 -16.11 0.41 22.34
C ASN A 457 -17.65 0.42 22.30
N PRO A 458 -18.32 1.51 22.68
CA PRO A 458 -19.78 1.57 22.71
C PRO A 458 -20.37 1.43 21.28
N ALA A 459 -21.61 0.93 21.21
CA ALA A 459 -22.33 0.80 19.95
C ALA A 459 -22.64 2.19 19.32
N SER A 460 -22.85 2.24 18.00
CA SER A 460 -23.16 3.50 17.31
C SER A 460 -24.47 4.15 17.80
N THR A 461 -25.40 3.37 18.32
CA THR A 461 -26.67 3.83 18.88
C THR A 461 -26.61 4.13 20.38
N ASP A 462 -25.47 3.84 21.02
CA ASP A 462 -25.31 4.15 22.45
C ASP A 462 -25.42 5.68 22.67
N PRO A 463 -26.15 6.14 23.70
CA PRO A 463 -26.27 7.57 23.99
C PRO A 463 -24.94 8.30 24.11
N LEU A 464 -23.91 7.64 24.69
CA LEU A 464 -22.56 8.21 24.80
C LEU A 464 -21.97 8.45 23.41
N THR A 465 -22.02 7.45 22.52
CA THR A 465 -21.54 7.58 21.12
C THR A 465 -22.30 8.65 20.37
N ARG A 466 -23.63 8.70 20.54
CA ARG A 466 -24.49 9.69 19.88
C ARG A 466 -24.15 11.12 20.28
N VAL A 467 -24.07 11.39 21.58
CA VAL A 467 -23.71 12.71 22.11
C VAL A 467 -22.30 13.08 21.68
N PHE A 468 -21.34 12.16 21.79
CA PHE A 468 -19.95 12.38 21.38
C PHE A 468 -19.87 12.76 19.89
N SER A 469 -20.49 11.98 19.01
CA SER A 469 -20.46 12.22 17.56
C SER A 469 -21.12 13.54 17.15
N GLN A 470 -22.21 13.92 17.83
CA GLN A 470 -22.85 15.23 17.61
C GLN A 470 -21.98 16.38 18.06
N ASP A 471 -21.25 16.23 19.18
CA ASP A 471 -20.36 17.25 19.71
C ASP A 471 -19.13 17.42 18.83
N VAL A 472 -18.52 16.31 18.37
CA VAL A 472 -17.43 16.33 17.38
C VAL A 472 -17.86 17.09 16.12
N GLY A 473 -19.05 16.81 15.61
CA GLY A 473 -19.59 17.47 14.41
C GLY A 473 -19.85 18.97 14.55
N LYS A 474 -19.83 19.51 15.77
CA LYS A 474 -20.09 20.92 16.07
C LYS A 474 -18.84 21.70 16.53
N LEU A 475 -17.67 21.05 16.53
CA LEU A 475 -16.45 21.72 16.93
C LEU A 475 -16.07 22.83 15.96
N SER A 476 -15.58 23.91 16.51
CA SER A 476 -15.06 25.06 15.78
C SER A 476 -13.82 25.60 16.47
N ALA A 477 -13.00 26.33 15.72
CA ALA A 477 -11.78 26.92 16.26
C ALA A 477 -11.45 28.25 15.59
N LEU A 478 -10.84 29.15 16.35
CA LEU A 478 -10.25 30.37 15.78
C LEU A 478 -8.95 30.00 15.07
N ASN A 479 -8.93 30.13 13.74
CA ASN A 479 -7.76 29.87 12.93
C ASN A 479 -6.68 30.93 13.18
N PRO A 480 -5.49 30.55 13.65
CA PRO A 480 -4.43 31.49 14.01
C PRO A 480 -3.79 32.18 12.80
N LEU A 481 -3.98 31.66 11.58
CA LEU A 481 -3.44 32.21 10.34
C LEU A 481 -4.38 33.24 9.71
N THR A 482 -5.68 32.99 9.78
CA THR A 482 -6.70 33.81 9.10
C THR A 482 -7.48 34.74 10.04
N GLY A 483 -7.46 34.45 11.35
CA GLY A 483 -8.27 35.14 12.35
C GLY A 483 -9.77 34.86 12.24
N ARG A 484 -10.18 33.88 11.45
CA ARG A 484 -11.59 33.48 11.28
C ARG A 484 -11.88 32.25 12.13
N THR A 485 -13.15 32.05 12.46
CA THR A 485 -13.60 30.80 13.10
C THR A 485 -13.90 29.79 12.02
N ASP A 486 -13.14 28.68 12.04
CA ASP A 486 -13.33 27.54 11.17
C ASP A 486 -14.20 26.48 11.84
N ARG A 487 -15.01 25.79 11.04
CA ARG A 487 -15.69 24.58 11.46
C ARG A 487 -14.73 23.42 11.25
N LEU A 488 -14.44 22.66 12.30
CA LEU A 488 -13.41 21.62 12.25
C LEU A 488 -13.88 20.34 11.53
N ALA A 489 -15.13 19.95 11.70
CA ALA A 489 -15.70 18.77 11.04
C ALA A 489 -16.41 19.16 9.74
N ALA A 490 -15.92 18.70 8.60
CA ALA A 490 -16.58 18.85 7.30
C ALA A 490 -17.60 17.73 7.08
N MET A 491 -17.18 16.47 7.27
CA MET A 491 -17.99 15.27 7.13
C MET A 491 -17.75 14.32 8.30
N LEU A 492 -18.72 13.41 8.54
CA LEU A 492 -18.65 12.39 9.58
C LEU A 492 -19.04 11.03 9.02
N ALA A 493 -18.28 10.00 9.32
CA ALA A 493 -18.63 8.62 9.01
C ALA A 493 -18.72 7.80 10.30
N ASP A 494 -19.89 7.20 10.52
CA ASP A 494 -20.08 6.14 11.48
C ASP A 494 -19.69 4.77 10.87
N ARG A 495 -19.85 3.69 11.63
CA ARG A 495 -19.53 2.33 11.16
C ARG A 495 -20.34 1.91 9.94
N ALA A 496 -21.59 2.34 9.82
CA ALA A 496 -22.40 2.01 8.65
C ALA A 496 -21.89 2.69 7.38
N GLN A 497 -21.48 3.95 7.48
CA GLN A 497 -20.83 4.65 6.37
C GLN A 497 -19.43 4.11 6.06
N MET A 498 -18.63 3.78 7.09
CA MET A 498 -17.31 3.18 6.90
C MET A 498 -17.37 1.87 6.12
N GLN A 499 -18.45 1.08 6.26
CA GLN A 499 -18.64 -0.14 5.48
C GLN A 499 -18.80 0.15 3.99
N LEU A 500 -19.53 1.20 3.63
CA LEU A 500 -19.60 1.64 2.22
C LEU A 500 -18.29 2.15 1.67
N MET A 501 -17.42 2.68 2.53
CA MET A 501 -16.09 3.19 2.16
C MET A 501 -14.98 2.15 2.28
N HIS A 502 -15.29 0.87 2.43
CA HIS A 502 -14.31 -0.21 2.58
C HIS A 502 -13.31 -0.01 3.72
N MET A 503 -13.77 0.57 4.84
CA MET A 503 -12.93 0.89 5.99
C MET A 503 -13.12 -0.06 7.18
N ILE A 504 -13.98 -1.09 7.06
CA ILE A 504 -14.23 -2.10 8.09
C ILE A 504 -13.53 -3.39 7.71
N THR A 505 -12.56 -3.81 8.51
CA THR A 505 -11.78 -5.03 8.27
C THR A 505 -12.52 -6.29 8.74
N ALA A 506 -11.98 -7.46 8.42
CA ALA A 506 -12.45 -8.74 8.98
C ALA A 506 -12.28 -8.84 10.52
N SER A 507 -11.59 -7.89 11.16
CA SER A 507 -11.51 -7.77 12.61
C SER A 507 -12.36 -6.60 13.11
N PRO A 508 -13.56 -6.82 13.65
CA PRO A 508 -14.41 -5.74 14.17
C PRO A 508 -13.72 -4.89 15.24
N ALA A 509 -12.75 -5.48 15.96
CA ALA A 509 -11.96 -4.74 16.94
C ALA A 509 -11.12 -3.61 16.34
N ARG A 510 -10.81 -3.64 15.04
CA ARG A 510 -10.03 -2.60 14.35
C ARG A 510 -10.87 -1.42 13.85
N THR A 511 -12.19 -1.52 13.97
CA THR A 511 -13.11 -0.49 13.45
C THR A 511 -13.31 0.63 14.47
N PRO A 512 -12.98 1.89 14.15
CA PRO A 512 -13.27 3.02 15.02
C PRO A 512 -14.78 3.25 15.22
N ASN A 513 -15.16 4.03 16.20
CA ASN A 513 -16.55 4.39 16.43
C ASN A 513 -17.03 5.47 15.44
N LEU A 514 -16.13 6.38 15.04
CA LEU A 514 -16.40 7.53 14.18
C LEU A 514 -15.14 7.91 13.42
N ILE A 515 -15.27 8.41 12.20
CA ILE A 515 -14.22 9.16 11.51
C ILE A 515 -14.74 10.58 11.28
N MET A 516 -13.93 11.57 11.62
CA MET A 516 -14.19 12.97 11.27
C MET A 516 -13.30 13.33 10.07
N PHE A 517 -13.88 13.63 8.93
CA PHE A 517 -13.16 14.28 7.83
C PHE A 517 -13.16 15.77 8.12
N GLY A 518 -11.97 16.29 8.41
CA GLY A 518 -11.82 17.62 8.97
C GLY A 518 -11.48 18.70 7.95
N ASP A 519 -11.13 19.87 8.46
CA ASP A 519 -10.45 20.86 7.64
C ASP A 519 -9.00 20.44 7.44
N PRO A 520 -8.51 20.27 6.19
CA PRO A 520 -7.19 19.76 5.92
C PRO A 520 -6.05 20.69 6.38
N ALA A 521 -6.34 21.94 6.75
CA ALA A 521 -5.38 22.82 7.37
C ALA A 521 -5.00 22.43 8.81
N TYR A 522 -5.78 21.50 9.39
CA TYR A 522 -5.60 21.08 10.77
C TYR A 522 -5.02 19.65 10.83
N ILE A 523 -4.13 19.45 11.78
CA ILE A 523 -3.79 18.13 12.30
C ILE A 523 -4.47 17.98 13.65
N TYR A 524 -5.28 16.92 13.78
CA TYR A 524 -6.03 16.66 15.00
C TYR A 524 -5.27 15.67 15.89
N ARG A 525 -5.22 15.99 17.18
CA ARG A 525 -4.61 15.13 18.21
C ARG A 525 -5.63 14.80 19.30
N ALA A 526 -5.50 13.65 19.93
CA ALA A 526 -6.36 13.28 21.06
C ALA A 526 -6.18 14.28 22.21
N SER A 527 -4.92 14.58 22.56
CA SER A 527 -4.56 15.52 23.60
C SER A 527 -3.47 16.48 23.12
N ALA A 528 -3.32 17.61 23.79
CA ALA A 528 -2.28 18.59 23.44
C ALA A 528 -0.89 17.94 23.56
N SER A 529 -0.11 18.01 22.48
CA SER A 529 1.29 17.60 22.48
C SER A 529 2.20 18.59 23.21
N ARG A 530 1.71 19.83 23.42
CA ARG A 530 2.40 20.91 24.16
C ARG A 530 1.61 21.29 25.40
N ALA A 531 2.31 21.46 26.52
CA ALA A 531 1.74 21.76 27.83
C ALA A 531 0.97 23.11 27.94
N ASP A 532 0.88 23.87 26.84
CA ASP A 532 0.47 25.26 26.84
C ASP A 532 -1.02 25.48 26.55
N CYS A 533 -1.83 24.44 26.56
CA CYS A 533 -3.29 24.52 26.41
C CYS A 533 -3.95 25.05 27.71
N ALA A 534 -3.50 26.21 28.20
CA ALA A 534 -3.91 26.73 29.50
C ALA A 534 -5.30 27.37 29.54
N ALA A 535 -5.80 27.86 28.39
CA ALA A 535 -7.15 28.43 28.24
C ALA A 535 -7.56 28.53 26.77
N PRO A 536 -8.84 28.33 26.39
CA PRO A 536 -9.30 28.63 25.03
C PRO A 536 -9.02 30.11 24.66
N PRO A 537 -8.50 30.38 23.46
CA PRO A 537 -8.26 29.49 22.29
C PRO A 537 -6.91 28.78 22.29
N ALA A 538 -6.23 28.67 23.41
CA ALA A 538 -4.84 28.22 23.51
C ALA A 538 -4.60 26.71 23.17
N CYS A 539 -5.66 25.92 22.86
CA CYS A 539 -5.53 24.53 22.41
C CYS A 539 -5.28 24.40 20.90
N ILE A 540 -5.00 25.50 20.23
CA ILE A 540 -4.73 25.57 18.81
C ILE A 540 -3.44 26.31 18.60
N ALA A 541 -2.47 25.66 17.99
CA ALA A 541 -1.16 26.22 17.70
C ALA A 541 -0.67 25.80 16.32
N ILE A 542 0.22 26.58 15.73
CA ILE A 542 0.90 26.16 14.51
C ILE A 542 2.01 25.18 14.90
N ASP A 543 1.95 23.97 14.36
CA ASP A 543 2.98 22.96 14.51
C ASP A 543 3.98 23.08 13.35
N SER A 544 5.10 23.74 13.60
CA SER A 544 6.14 23.98 12.59
C SER A 544 6.85 22.69 12.14
N ASP A 545 6.72 21.60 12.87
CA ASP A 545 7.33 20.32 12.54
C ASP A 545 6.47 19.52 11.56
N VAL A 546 5.20 19.89 11.39
CA VAL A 546 4.24 19.25 10.48
C VAL A 546 3.76 20.27 9.45
N SER A 547 4.44 20.37 8.32
CA SER A 547 4.09 21.34 7.24
C SER A 547 3.39 20.67 6.05
N TRP A 548 3.36 19.35 6.00
CA TRP A 548 2.64 18.56 5.01
C TRP A 548 1.66 17.66 5.74
N VAL A 549 0.41 17.69 5.34
CA VAL A 549 -0.68 16.95 5.98
C VAL A 549 -1.49 16.23 4.91
N GLY A 550 -1.64 14.93 5.09
CA GLY A 550 -2.46 14.04 4.27
C GLY A 550 -3.54 13.35 5.07
N GLY A 551 -4.16 12.36 4.46
CA GLY A 551 -5.10 11.49 5.16
C GLY A 551 -6.52 12.01 5.21
N ASP A 552 -7.04 12.59 4.12
CA ASP A 552 -8.43 13.04 4.01
C ASP A 552 -9.00 12.68 2.61
N ILE A 553 -10.32 12.72 2.50
CA ILE A 553 -11.08 12.36 1.28
C ILE A 553 -11.25 13.52 0.28
N GLN A 554 -10.76 14.68 0.60
CA GLN A 554 -10.88 15.85 -0.30
C GLN A 554 -10.10 15.59 -1.59
N GLN A 555 -10.66 16.04 -2.72
CA GLN A 555 -10.07 15.80 -4.04
C GLN A 555 -8.60 16.26 -4.13
N VAL A 556 -8.24 17.31 -3.43
CA VAL A 556 -6.86 17.81 -3.36
C VAL A 556 -5.91 16.85 -2.65
N LEU A 557 -6.41 15.98 -1.79
CA LEU A 557 -5.66 14.97 -1.06
C LEU A 557 -5.85 13.55 -1.64
N ALA A 558 -7.05 13.22 -2.08
CA ALA A 558 -7.38 11.92 -2.66
C ALA A 558 -7.06 11.80 -4.16
N GLY A 559 -6.89 12.93 -4.84
CA GLY A 559 -6.52 12.97 -6.26
C GLY A 559 -5.01 12.86 -6.44
N SER A 560 -4.56 11.88 -7.22
CA SER A 560 -3.15 11.58 -7.47
C SER A 560 -2.92 11.35 -8.97
N TRP A 561 -1.83 10.68 -9.30
CA TRP A 561 -1.48 10.28 -10.66
C TRP A 561 -0.77 8.93 -10.65
N PHE A 562 -0.66 8.30 -11.80
CA PHE A 562 0.33 7.25 -12.02
C PHE A 562 0.82 7.28 -13.47
N GLY A 563 1.99 6.73 -13.71
CA GLY A 563 2.56 6.56 -15.03
C GLY A 563 2.80 5.08 -15.36
N MET A 564 2.64 4.74 -16.64
CA MET A 564 2.94 3.41 -17.14
C MET A 564 3.56 3.52 -18.53
N ALA A 565 4.63 2.75 -18.76
CA ALA A 565 5.32 2.69 -20.05
C ALA A 565 5.83 1.26 -20.34
N GLY A 566 5.79 0.83 -21.58
CA GLY A 566 6.26 -0.50 -21.97
C GLY A 566 5.35 -1.20 -22.94
N PRO A 567 5.65 -2.46 -23.32
CA PRO A 567 4.88 -3.15 -24.34
C PRO A 567 3.42 -3.31 -23.94
N GLY A 568 2.52 -3.01 -24.85
CA GLY A 568 1.08 -3.10 -24.66
C GLY A 568 0.43 -1.91 -23.94
N VAL A 569 1.21 -0.94 -23.50
CA VAL A 569 0.70 0.32 -22.96
C VAL A 569 0.41 1.28 -24.11
N ALA A 570 -0.78 1.89 -24.12
CA ALA A 570 -1.13 2.88 -25.14
C ALA A 570 -0.35 4.18 -24.93
N HIS A 571 0.12 4.78 -26.01
CA HIS A 571 0.86 6.05 -25.98
C HIS A 571 -0.12 7.24 -25.97
N LEU A 572 -0.74 7.50 -24.80
CA LEU A 572 -1.74 8.56 -24.64
C LEU A 572 -1.16 9.86 -24.09
N GLY A 573 0.11 9.86 -23.67
CA GLY A 573 0.71 10.99 -22.99
C GLY A 573 0.03 11.25 -21.64
N GLU A 574 -0.22 12.51 -21.29
CA GLU A 574 -0.94 12.88 -20.07
C GLU A 574 -2.44 12.98 -20.34
N THR A 575 -3.26 12.27 -19.53
CA THR A 575 -4.71 12.24 -19.72
C THR A 575 -5.48 12.18 -18.39
N ALA A 576 -6.57 12.95 -18.32
CA ALA A 576 -7.57 12.91 -17.24
C ALA A 576 -8.86 12.18 -17.68
N ALA A 577 -8.93 11.67 -18.92
CA ALA A 577 -10.17 11.11 -19.47
C ALA A 577 -10.56 9.76 -18.84
N ILE A 578 -9.60 9.04 -18.27
CA ILE A 578 -9.79 7.68 -17.77
C ILE A 578 -9.69 7.70 -16.23
N PRO A 579 -10.82 7.55 -15.52
CA PRO A 579 -10.79 7.48 -14.05
C PRO A 579 -10.14 6.18 -13.60
N SER A 580 -9.22 6.27 -12.64
CA SER A 580 -8.48 5.14 -12.10
C SER A 580 -8.31 5.26 -10.58
N HIS A 581 -7.95 4.15 -9.94
CA HIS A 581 -7.70 4.03 -8.51
C HIS A 581 -6.45 3.17 -8.28
N HIS A 582 -5.76 3.33 -7.16
CA HIS A 582 -4.59 2.50 -6.81
C HIS A 582 -4.86 1.00 -6.93
N ALA A 583 -6.05 0.53 -6.59
CA ALA A 583 -6.43 -0.89 -6.72
C ALA A 583 -6.41 -1.41 -8.17
N ASP A 584 -6.52 -0.54 -9.18
CA ASP A 584 -6.55 -0.93 -10.59
C ASP A 584 -5.17 -1.32 -11.14
N LEU A 585 -4.09 -0.89 -10.48
CA LEU A 585 -2.72 -1.12 -10.96
C LEU A 585 -2.36 -2.60 -10.94
N ARG A 586 -2.72 -3.32 -9.89
CA ARG A 586 -2.46 -4.75 -9.76
C ARG A 586 -3.10 -5.58 -10.87
N PRO A 587 -4.42 -5.56 -11.08
CA PRO A 587 -5.05 -6.34 -12.15
C PRO A 587 -4.60 -5.89 -13.54
N THR A 588 -4.33 -4.60 -13.76
CA THR A 588 -3.84 -4.09 -15.05
C THR A 588 -2.45 -4.65 -15.37
N MET A 589 -1.54 -4.62 -14.40
CA MET A 589 -0.20 -5.19 -14.52
C MET A 589 -0.25 -6.70 -14.80
N LEU A 590 -1.04 -7.44 -14.01
CA LEU A 590 -1.16 -8.90 -14.16
C LEU A 590 -1.76 -9.28 -15.52
N ALA A 591 -2.75 -8.55 -16.02
CA ALA A 591 -3.32 -8.78 -17.34
C ALA A 591 -2.29 -8.59 -18.45
N LEU A 592 -1.40 -7.60 -18.35
CA LEU A 592 -0.32 -7.37 -19.32
C LEU A 592 0.75 -8.46 -19.31
N VAL A 593 1.12 -8.95 -18.12
CA VAL A 593 2.14 -10.01 -17.98
C VAL A 593 1.56 -11.43 -18.09
N GLY A 594 0.24 -11.57 -18.28
CA GLY A 594 -0.43 -12.86 -18.46
C GLY A 594 -0.45 -13.73 -17.20
N LEU A 595 -0.46 -13.11 -16.03
CA LEU A 595 -0.53 -13.77 -14.72
C LEU A 595 -1.86 -13.47 -14.03
N THR A 596 -2.20 -14.23 -13.01
CA THR A 596 -3.42 -14.06 -12.22
C THR A 596 -3.17 -14.32 -10.74
N ASP A 597 -3.83 -13.58 -9.89
CA ASP A 597 -3.96 -13.89 -8.47
C ASP A 597 -5.01 -14.99 -8.24
N ARG A 598 -5.01 -15.59 -7.05
CA ARG A 598 -6.02 -16.59 -6.64
C ARG A 598 -7.24 -15.97 -5.98
N TYR A 599 -7.32 -14.67 -5.95
CA TYR A 599 -8.44 -13.92 -5.41
C TYR A 599 -8.93 -12.89 -6.45
N VAL A 600 -10.18 -12.50 -6.32
CA VAL A 600 -10.80 -11.47 -7.15
C VAL A 600 -10.35 -10.10 -6.62
N HIS A 601 -9.84 -9.24 -7.49
CA HIS A 601 -9.43 -7.89 -7.13
C HIS A 601 -10.65 -6.98 -6.89
N ASP A 602 -10.48 -5.92 -6.11
CA ASP A 602 -11.44 -4.82 -6.04
C ASP A 602 -11.19 -3.80 -7.16
N GLY A 603 -9.96 -3.70 -7.62
CA GLY A 603 -9.63 -2.93 -8.81
C GLY A 603 -9.99 -3.66 -10.11
N VAL A 604 -9.95 -2.94 -11.22
CA VAL A 604 -10.28 -3.41 -12.56
C VAL A 604 -9.12 -3.22 -13.53
N VAL A 605 -9.09 -3.98 -14.61
CA VAL A 605 -8.11 -3.78 -15.69
C VAL A 605 -8.44 -2.47 -16.42
N LEU A 606 -7.48 -1.56 -16.52
CA LEU A 606 -7.63 -0.26 -17.19
C LEU A 606 -7.50 -0.41 -18.71
N VAL A 607 -8.45 -1.10 -19.33
CA VAL A 607 -8.41 -1.47 -20.75
C VAL A 607 -8.26 -0.27 -21.69
N ASP A 608 -8.77 0.91 -21.28
CA ASP A 608 -8.70 2.14 -22.07
C ASP A 608 -7.26 2.70 -22.16
N MET A 609 -6.36 2.23 -21.29
CA MET A 609 -4.94 2.60 -21.25
C MET A 609 -4.02 1.59 -21.95
N LEU A 610 -4.59 0.50 -22.51
CA LEU A 610 -3.82 -0.60 -23.07
C LEU A 610 -4.09 -0.76 -24.56
N GLU A 611 -3.12 -1.28 -25.28
CA GLU A 611 -3.28 -1.66 -26.68
C GLU A 611 -4.12 -2.94 -26.79
N SER A 612 -5.05 -2.99 -27.75
CA SER A 612 -5.95 -4.13 -27.90
C SER A 612 -5.22 -5.45 -28.22
N ASN A 613 -4.07 -5.38 -28.90
CA ASN A 613 -3.23 -6.54 -29.21
C ASN A 613 -2.51 -7.14 -27.99
N ALA A 614 -2.36 -6.37 -26.92
CA ALA A 614 -1.75 -6.81 -25.65
C ALA A 614 -2.75 -7.46 -24.70
N LEU A 615 -4.06 -7.27 -24.93
CA LEU A 615 -5.11 -7.79 -24.08
C LEU A 615 -5.46 -9.25 -24.42
N PRO A 616 -5.92 -10.05 -23.44
CA PRO A 616 -6.60 -11.32 -23.71
C PRO A 616 -7.71 -11.16 -24.76
N THR A 617 -7.93 -12.19 -25.58
CA THR A 617 -8.86 -12.11 -26.72
C THR A 617 -10.26 -11.68 -26.32
N GLU A 618 -10.78 -12.23 -25.23
CA GLU A 618 -12.10 -11.96 -24.69
C GLU A 618 -12.22 -10.51 -24.21
N LEU A 619 -11.17 -10.02 -23.58
CA LEU A 619 -11.10 -8.65 -23.08
C LEU A 619 -10.97 -7.65 -24.24
N ALA A 620 -10.13 -7.95 -25.25
CA ALA A 620 -9.98 -7.13 -26.44
C ALA A 620 -11.27 -7.03 -27.26
N SER A 621 -11.98 -8.17 -27.45
CA SER A 621 -13.24 -8.21 -28.21
C SER A 621 -14.42 -7.57 -27.49
N GLY A 622 -14.42 -7.59 -26.15
CA GLY A 622 -15.45 -7.01 -25.30
C GLY A 622 -15.09 -5.66 -24.69
N ARG A 623 -14.05 -4.99 -25.17
CA ARG A 623 -13.42 -3.80 -24.57
C ARG A 623 -14.40 -2.73 -24.14
N ASP A 624 -15.30 -2.29 -25.05
CA ASP A 624 -16.23 -1.19 -24.76
C ASP A 624 -17.25 -1.57 -23.68
N ALA A 625 -17.75 -2.80 -23.72
CA ALA A 625 -18.68 -3.31 -22.71
C ALA A 625 -17.98 -3.46 -21.34
N TYR A 626 -16.74 -3.92 -21.35
CA TYR A 626 -15.91 -4.02 -20.15
C TYR A 626 -15.63 -2.63 -19.55
N ALA A 627 -15.15 -1.68 -20.37
CA ALA A 627 -14.84 -0.32 -19.92
C ALA A 627 -16.07 0.41 -19.37
N GLY A 628 -17.24 0.25 -20.02
CA GLY A 628 -18.50 0.81 -19.53
C GLY A 628 -18.90 0.23 -18.19
N LEU A 629 -18.80 -1.10 -18.05
CA LEU A 629 -19.12 -1.80 -16.80
C LEU A 629 -18.12 -1.47 -15.67
N ALA A 630 -16.84 -1.37 -15.99
CA ALA A 630 -15.79 -0.97 -15.05
C ALA A 630 -16.02 0.44 -14.50
N ARG A 631 -16.37 1.41 -15.34
CA ARG A 631 -16.71 2.78 -14.88
C ARG A 631 -17.93 2.79 -13.95
N ALA A 632 -18.97 2.04 -14.28
CA ALA A 632 -20.13 1.93 -13.40
C ALA A 632 -19.81 1.24 -12.07
N TYR A 633 -18.96 0.21 -12.11
CA TYR A 633 -18.47 -0.47 -10.91
C TYR A 633 -17.71 0.49 -9.99
N LYS A 634 -16.81 1.31 -10.54
CA LYS A 634 -16.06 2.31 -9.77
C LYS A 634 -16.98 3.36 -9.14
N SER A 635 -17.94 3.89 -9.90
CA SER A 635 -18.91 4.84 -9.36
C SER A 635 -19.75 4.24 -8.21
N LEU A 636 -20.05 2.94 -8.28
CA LEU A 636 -20.83 2.19 -7.31
C LEU A 636 -20.00 1.75 -6.09
N ASN A 637 -18.78 1.27 -6.29
CA ASN A 637 -18.06 0.48 -5.29
C ASN A 637 -16.72 1.08 -4.83
N ASP A 638 -16.10 2.01 -5.56
CA ASP A 638 -14.85 2.61 -5.07
C ASP A 638 -15.10 3.36 -3.74
N PRO A 639 -14.14 3.31 -2.81
CA PRO A 639 -14.27 3.97 -1.50
C PRO A 639 -14.64 5.45 -1.59
N LEU A 640 -14.19 6.13 -2.64
CA LEU A 640 -14.50 7.53 -2.96
C LEU A 640 -15.34 7.64 -4.24
N GLY A 641 -16.02 6.57 -4.64
CA GLY A 641 -16.99 6.54 -5.74
C GLY A 641 -18.21 7.45 -5.48
N GLN A 642 -19.01 7.65 -6.49
CA GLN A 642 -20.17 8.55 -6.41
C GLN A 642 -21.15 8.11 -5.31
N LEU A 643 -21.44 6.80 -5.20
CA LEU A 643 -22.31 6.27 -4.16
C LEU A 643 -21.79 6.60 -2.75
N SER A 644 -20.50 6.34 -2.50
CA SER A 644 -19.87 6.59 -1.20
C SER A 644 -19.88 8.07 -0.81
N ARG A 645 -19.62 8.96 -1.77
CA ARG A 645 -19.69 10.42 -1.53
C ARG A 645 -21.11 10.90 -1.22
N ASN A 646 -22.11 10.41 -1.96
CA ASN A 646 -23.51 10.78 -1.73
C ASN A 646 -23.98 10.27 -0.35
N SER A 647 -23.64 9.02 -0.01
CA SER A 647 -24.00 8.43 1.29
C SER A 647 -23.27 9.09 2.47
N LEU A 648 -22.04 9.58 2.29
CA LEU A 648 -21.30 10.29 3.34
C LEU A 648 -21.96 11.62 3.73
N ALA A 649 -22.54 12.34 2.76
CA ALA A 649 -23.33 13.53 3.04
C ALA A 649 -24.58 13.18 3.85
N LEU A 650 -25.26 12.09 3.49
CA LEU A 650 -26.42 11.56 4.22
C LEU A 650 -26.06 11.17 5.67
N ALA A 651 -24.94 10.42 5.83
CA ALA A 651 -24.42 10.01 7.14
C ALA A 651 -24.13 11.21 8.04
N THR A 652 -23.42 12.21 7.50
CA THR A 652 -23.07 13.44 8.24
C THR A 652 -24.32 14.16 8.76
N GLY A 653 -25.36 14.32 7.92
CA GLY A 653 -26.62 14.92 8.32
C GLY A 653 -27.35 14.11 9.40
N ALA A 654 -27.38 12.79 9.25
CA ALA A 654 -28.05 11.90 10.18
C ALA A 654 -27.34 11.83 11.55
N ILE A 655 -26.00 11.77 11.56
CA ILE A 655 -25.19 11.76 12.80
C ILE A 655 -25.46 13.04 13.63
N GLN A 656 -25.58 14.19 12.96
CA GLN A 656 -25.84 15.48 13.62
C GLN A 656 -27.30 15.69 14.01
N ALA A 657 -28.21 14.88 13.48
CA ALA A 657 -29.64 14.95 13.79
C ALA A 657 -30.00 14.21 15.09
N GLY A 658 -31.28 14.28 15.46
CA GLY A 658 -31.83 13.52 16.60
C GLY A 658 -31.88 12.01 16.31
N ASP A 659 -32.03 11.21 17.37
CA ASP A 659 -31.91 9.74 17.32
C ASP A 659 -32.92 9.06 16.41
N THR A 660 -34.16 9.61 16.30
CA THR A 660 -35.16 9.10 15.36
C THR A 660 -34.72 9.23 13.90
N SER A 661 -34.06 10.33 13.53
CA SER A 661 -33.51 10.53 12.19
C SER A 661 -32.29 9.65 11.94
N TYR A 662 -31.46 9.47 12.96
CA TYR A 662 -30.33 8.57 12.90
C TYR A 662 -30.74 7.11 12.72
N GLN A 663 -31.76 6.65 13.43
CA GLN A 663 -32.27 5.28 13.25
C GLN A 663 -32.81 5.06 11.83
N ARG A 664 -33.55 6.01 11.27
CA ARG A 664 -34.03 5.93 9.87
C ARG A 664 -32.89 5.89 8.87
N TYR A 665 -31.80 6.60 9.16
CA TYR A 665 -30.59 6.54 8.35
C TYR A 665 -29.96 5.13 8.44
N LEU A 666 -29.80 4.56 9.63
CA LEU A 666 -29.22 3.22 9.81
C LEU A 666 -30.00 2.15 9.03
N ASP A 667 -31.34 2.22 9.06
CA ASP A 667 -32.20 1.29 8.32
C ASP A 667 -32.01 1.45 6.80
N ALA A 668 -31.94 2.69 6.32
CA ALA A 668 -31.74 2.99 4.90
C ALA A 668 -30.33 2.59 4.41
N ILE A 669 -29.29 2.95 5.15
CA ILE A 669 -27.90 2.70 4.74
C ILE A 669 -27.58 1.21 4.74
N GLY A 670 -28.14 0.43 5.68
CA GLY A 670 -28.01 -1.02 5.68
C GLY A 670 -28.58 -1.65 4.41
N ALA A 671 -29.79 -1.26 4.02
CA ALA A 671 -30.41 -1.75 2.78
C ALA A 671 -29.65 -1.30 1.51
N ILE A 672 -29.05 -0.10 1.50
CA ILE A 672 -28.20 0.40 0.42
C ILE A 672 -26.93 -0.45 0.34
N THR A 673 -26.26 -0.70 1.46
CA THR A 673 -25.05 -1.51 1.54
C THR A 673 -25.27 -2.92 1.00
N ASP A 674 -26.33 -3.60 1.44
CA ASP A 674 -26.66 -4.95 0.96
C ASP A 674 -26.88 -4.99 -0.56
N ARG A 675 -27.57 -3.99 -1.11
CA ARG A 675 -27.80 -3.88 -2.56
C ARG A 675 -26.52 -3.56 -3.32
N ARG A 676 -25.69 -2.64 -2.81
CA ARG A 676 -24.40 -2.29 -3.38
C ARG A 676 -23.51 -3.52 -3.42
N ASP A 677 -23.36 -4.24 -2.31
CA ASP A 677 -22.49 -5.41 -2.21
C ASP A 677 -22.93 -6.55 -3.15
N ALA A 678 -24.23 -6.80 -3.24
CA ALA A 678 -24.76 -7.79 -4.16
C ALA A 678 -24.47 -7.42 -5.62
N LEU A 679 -24.73 -6.16 -5.99
CA LEU A 679 -24.50 -5.67 -7.36
C LEU A 679 -23.02 -5.57 -7.70
N ALA A 680 -22.19 -5.12 -6.77
CA ALA A 680 -20.74 -5.04 -6.94
C ALA A 680 -20.14 -6.42 -7.17
N ARG A 681 -20.55 -7.44 -6.40
CA ARG A 681 -20.11 -8.84 -6.62
C ARG A 681 -20.53 -9.36 -8.00
N GLU A 682 -21.77 -9.08 -8.44
CA GLU A 682 -22.27 -9.51 -9.76
C GLU A 682 -21.46 -8.86 -10.91
N ILE A 683 -21.19 -7.55 -10.79
CA ILE A 683 -20.39 -6.81 -11.76
C ILE A 683 -18.95 -7.32 -11.77
N ASN A 684 -18.32 -7.41 -10.59
CA ASN A 684 -16.92 -7.80 -10.47
C ASN A 684 -16.67 -9.23 -10.96
N ALA A 685 -17.61 -10.16 -10.75
CA ALA A 685 -17.54 -11.51 -11.29
C ALA A 685 -17.53 -11.54 -12.83
N GLN A 686 -18.17 -10.58 -13.52
CA GLN A 686 -18.09 -10.45 -14.97
C GLN A 686 -16.76 -9.83 -15.40
N LEU A 687 -16.31 -8.79 -14.71
CA LEU A 687 -15.04 -8.13 -15.01
C LEU A 687 -13.85 -9.07 -14.82
N ASP A 688 -13.74 -9.70 -13.65
CA ASP A 688 -12.69 -10.68 -13.33
C ASP A 688 -12.76 -11.88 -14.27
N GLY A 689 -13.97 -12.41 -14.52
CA GLY A 689 -14.17 -13.52 -15.42
C GLY A 689 -13.73 -13.22 -16.85
N THR A 690 -13.85 -11.98 -17.31
CA THR A 690 -13.39 -11.57 -18.65
C THR A 690 -11.88 -11.34 -18.66
N ALA A 691 -11.33 -10.72 -17.61
CA ALA A 691 -9.92 -10.38 -17.55
C ALA A 691 -9.02 -11.62 -17.34
N PHE A 692 -9.42 -12.55 -16.47
CA PHE A 692 -8.54 -13.61 -15.97
C PHE A 692 -9.06 -15.04 -16.20
N ALA A 693 -10.37 -15.24 -16.42
CA ALA A 693 -10.93 -16.55 -16.67
C ALA A 693 -11.40 -16.76 -18.12
N HIS A 694 -10.99 -15.91 -19.06
CA HIS A 694 -11.25 -15.98 -20.50
C HIS A 694 -12.74 -16.12 -20.86
N ARG A 695 -13.62 -15.45 -20.11
CA ARG A 695 -15.06 -15.44 -20.37
C ARG A 695 -15.44 -14.25 -21.22
N SER A 696 -16.16 -14.47 -22.29
CA SER A 696 -16.68 -13.37 -23.11
C SER A 696 -17.71 -12.54 -22.34
N ILE A 697 -17.58 -11.22 -22.35
CA ILE A 697 -18.55 -10.31 -21.74
C ILE A 697 -19.78 -10.17 -22.64
N ASN A 698 -20.97 -10.34 -22.05
CA ASN A 698 -22.22 -10.08 -22.75
C ASN A 698 -22.58 -8.60 -22.67
N ALA A 699 -22.55 -7.89 -23.80
CA ALA A 699 -22.79 -6.46 -23.84
C ALA A 699 -24.21 -6.05 -23.37
N ALA A 700 -25.23 -6.89 -23.56
CA ALA A 700 -26.59 -6.60 -23.09
C ALA A 700 -26.68 -6.75 -21.57
N SER A 701 -26.07 -7.81 -21.01
CA SER A 701 -25.97 -8.01 -19.56
C SER A 701 -25.18 -6.87 -18.90
N ALA A 702 -24.05 -6.49 -19.49
CA ALA A 702 -23.22 -5.40 -18.98
C ALA A 702 -24.02 -4.07 -18.92
N ARG A 703 -24.75 -3.72 -20.01
CA ARG A 703 -25.61 -2.52 -20.00
C ARG A 703 -26.71 -2.58 -18.94
N ALA A 704 -27.32 -3.75 -18.72
CA ALA A 704 -28.35 -3.90 -17.69
C ALA A 704 -27.76 -3.68 -16.27
N LEU A 705 -26.53 -4.16 -16.02
CA LEU A 705 -25.83 -3.93 -14.75
C LEU A 705 -25.45 -2.46 -14.56
N VAL A 706 -24.97 -1.79 -15.62
CA VAL A 706 -24.73 -0.34 -15.60
C VAL A 706 -26.00 0.42 -15.18
N GLY A 707 -27.13 0.15 -15.82
CA GLY A 707 -28.40 0.80 -15.47
C GLY A 707 -28.86 0.54 -14.01
N ARG A 708 -28.58 -0.66 -13.48
CA ARG A 708 -28.86 -0.98 -12.07
C ARG A 708 -27.96 -0.20 -11.11
N ALA A 709 -26.67 -0.05 -11.46
CA ALA A 709 -25.71 0.72 -10.67
C ALA A 709 -26.09 2.20 -10.63
N GLU A 710 -26.38 2.79 -11.79
CA GLU A 710 -26.85 4.18 -11.91
C GLU A 710 -28.14 4.42 -11.12
N ALA A 711 -29.11 3.51 -11.20
CA ALA A 711 -30.36 3.62 -10.46
C ALA A 711 -30.15 3.60 -8.94
N LEU A 712 -29.20 2.79 -8.43
CA LEU A 712 -28.87 2.78 -7.00
C LEU A 712 -28.15 4.07 -6.57
N ILE A 713 -27.22 4.56 -7.37
CA ILE A 713 -26.50 5.81 -7.11
C ILE A 713 -27.47 7.00 -7.05
N ASN A 714 -28.38 7.11 -8.02
CA ASN A 714 -29.37 8.18 -8.08
C ASN A 714 -30.35 8.10 -6.89
N ALA A 715 -30.75 6.89 -6.47
CA ALA A 715 -31.62 6.73 -5.30
C ALA A 715 -30.94 7.22 -4.01
N VAL A 716 -29.63 7.06 -3.87
CA VAL A 716 -28.88 7.59 -2.71
C VAL A 716 -28.72 9.11 -2.80
N GLU A 717 -28.53 9.66 -3.99
CA GLU A 717 -28.47 11.10 -4.23
C GLU A 717 -29.81 11.78 -3.86
N ASP A 718 -30.92 11.21 -4.28
CA ASP A 718 -32.27 11.68 -3.93
C ASP A 718 -32.52 11.65 -2.41
N LEU A 719 -32.04 10.60 -1.72
CA LEU A 719 -32.10 10.51 -0.26
C LEU A 719 -31.25 11.59 0.42
N ALA A 720 -30.05 11.85 -0.08
CA ALA A 720 -29.18 12.89 0.45
C ALA A 720 -29.74 14.32 0.23
N GLY A 721 -30.45 14.53 -0.88
CA GLY A 721 -31.15 15.78 -1.19
C GLY A 721 -32.47 15.99 -0.45
N SER A 722 -33.06 14.93 0.15
CA SER A 722 -34.29 14.98 0.86
C SER A 722 -34.16 15.51 2.29
N SER A 723 -35.26 15.77 2.99
CA SER A 723 -35.34 16.36 4.34
C SER A 723 -34.64 15.55 5.48
N LEU A 724 -33.98 14.45 5.17
CA LEU A 724 -33.13 13.73 6.11
C LEU A 724 -31.76 14.44 6.32
N ALA A 725 -31.41 15.38 5.46
CA ALA A 725 -30.19 16.17 5.55
C ALA A 725 -30.54 17.65 5.83
N PRO A 726 -30.72 18.07 7.10
CA PRO A 726 -30.80 19.50 7.37
C PRO A 726 -29.47 20.15 7.08
N ALA A 727 -29.42 20.91 5.97
CA ALA A 727 -28.41 21.93 5.67
C ALA A 727 -26.94 21.51 5.72
N VAL A 728 -26.57 20.39 5.09
CA VAL A 728 -25.21 20.22 4.60
C VAL A 728 -25.13 21.03 3.31
N ARG A 729 -24.50 22.20 3.35
CA ARG A 729 -24.18 22.90 2.10
C ARG A 729 -23.33 21.98 1.26
N PRO A 730 -23.66 21.79 -0.04
CA PRO A 730 -22.80 21.01 -0.88
C PRO A 730 -21.38 21.56 -0.79
N TRP A 731 -20.41 20.67 -0.61
CA TRP A 731 -19.00 20.99 -0.65
C TRP A 731 -18.70 21.67 -1.99
N LYS A 732 -18.61 23.00 -1.97
CA LYS A 732 -17.89 23.69 -3.05
C LYS A 732 -16.42 23.44 -2.78
N ALA A 733 -15.78 22.72 -3.68
CA ALA A 733 -14.34 22.65 -3.70
C ALA A 733 -13.81 24.06 -3.48
N ALA A 734 -12.93 24.21 -2.48
CA ALA A 734 -12.20 25.45 -2.27
C ALA A 734 -11.16 25.58 -3.41
N SER A 735 -11.66 25.66 -4.65
CA SER A 735 -10.82 25.76 -5.84
C SER A 735 -10.37 27.19 -6.12
N ASP A 736 -10.88 28.19 -5.39
CA ASP A 736 -10.64 29.57 -5.77
C ASP A 736 -10.44 30.52 -4.58
N ALA A 737 -9.55 30.20 -3.64
CA ALA A 737 -9.07 31.22 -2.72
C ALA A 737 -7.68 30.86 -2.15
N HIS A 738 -6.70 31.45 -2.81
CA HIS A 738 -5.29 31.71 -2.51
C HIS A 738 -4.26 30.71 -2.94
#